data_d5b4c159a9973b5cdf44a097576c0eb2
#
_entry.id   d5b4c159a9973b5cdf44a097576c0eb2
#
_cell.length_a   1.000
_cell.length_b   1.000
_cell.length_c   1.000
_cell.angle_alpha   90.00
_cell.angle_beta   90.00
_cell.angle_gamma   90.00
#
_symmetry.space_group_name_H-M   'P 1'
#
loop_
_entity.id
_entity.type
_entity.pdbx_description
1 polymer ?
#
loop_
_entity_poly.entity_id
_entity_poly.type
_entity_poly.pdbx_seq_one_letter_code
_entity_poly.pdbx_strand_id
1 'polypeptide(L)'
;MKQERFEWLEIPEDRGLEKSKKRDKTPETLIGKRCPQCNWLDEETATVCFRCGYRYHVDHGMAARIGELGVTLPPRVIETTQNLENFFRTHGRIRPPEPLPLFQLRATAESLRLSRGFDELICLDSINVEHYEHQIEAAIRALRDMRGRVLLADEVGLGKTIEAGIIMKELIGRGLVRSVLVLTPASLTEQWREELAGKFHEEFTVMETPAQWEAVREQEEGRWLVSMDRAKLARHSEGILAREYDLLIVDEAHKLKNRSTLLWKFVNQIRKRYVLLLTATPVQNNLMELYSLITILAPGQLGTVRAFRNHFLEQADERQPKNTRSLRRLLGDVMIRNRRSKVDVKFPKRQAAIYHLELSEPEWLLYSDVTDYIRRRFRSADSNKHLRLTLVTLQKELSSSPQAVAATLRKMVADREHSDATRAELARFLELAESIPVARKLTAVREILERYPGKVLIFTEYRQTLETLVRQLGAWGIGVVGFHGGLSIEQKEAAVAAFRGTGKRNDPVRVMVSTESGAEGRNLQFCHQLINYDLPWNPMRIEQRIGRLHRLGQEHDVTIFNLSCNETIEAHIIELLARKIRMFELVIGELDLILGNVEGAKSFEDLLREAWEASSSEDDLRTRLRDLGQILEQARGRYEQVRRNNLRLDEALDQ
;
A
#
# COMPACT_ATOMS: atom_id res chain seq x y z
N MET A 1 -35.87 -26.86 3.50
CA MET A 1 -34.70 -27.04 4.36
C MET A 1 -33.47 -26.87 3.46
N LYS A 2 -33.02 -25.65 3.25
CA LYS A 2 -31.76 -25.29 2.57
C LYS A 2 -31.09 -24.28 3.51
N GLN A 3 -30.62 -24.76 4.63
CA GLN A 3 -29.82 -24.00 5.56
C GLN A 3 -28.34 -24.35 5.29
N GLU A 4 -27.52 -23.30 5.16
CA GLU A 4 -26.07 -23.31 5.28
C GLU A 4 -25.26 -23.64 4.01
N ARG A 5 -25.40 -22.79 2.99
CA ARG A 5 -24.34 -22.69 1.96
C ARG A 5 -23.25 -21.67 2.30
N PHE A 6 -23.42 -20.92 3.42
CA PHE A 6 -22.46 -19.93 3.86
C PHE A 6 -21.77 -20.38 5.16
N GLU A 7 -20.46 -20.44 5.12
CA GLU A 7 -19.60 -20.50 6.30
C GLU A 7 -19.07 -19.09 6.56
N TRP A 8 -19.62 -18.41 7.58
CA TRP A 8 -19.13 -17.11 8.00
C TRP A 8 -17.87 -17.29 8.82
N LEU A 9 -16.82 -16.60 8.42
CA LEU A 9 -15.58 -16.57 9.18
C LEU A 9 -15.77 -15.59 10.33
N GLU A 10 -15.74 -16.08 11.56
CA GLU A 10 -15.73 -15.23 12.75
C GLU A 10 -14.41 -14.45 12.74
N ILE A 11 -14.53 -13.16 12.48
CA ILE A 11 -13.42 -12.21 12.61
C ILE A 11 -13.49 -11.72 14.06
N PRO A 12 -12.49 -12.04 14.91
CA PRO A 12 -12.50 -11.58 16.29
C PRO A 12 -12.64 -10.06 16.32
N GLU A 13 -13.51 -9.56 17.18
CA GLU A 13 -13.51 -8.14 17.51
C GLU A 13 -12.10 -7.79 17.99
N ASP A 14 -11.53 -6.76 17.42
CA ASP A 14 -10.27 -6.21 17.89
C ASP A 14 -10.51 -5.87 19.37
N ARG A 15 -10.08 -6.74 20.28
CA ARG A 15 -10.14 -6.49 21.71
C ARG A 15 -9.15 -5.38 21.96
N GLY A 16 -9.62 -4.15 21.73
CA GLY A 16 -8.99 -3.00 22.29
C GLY A 16 -8.79 -3.28 23.76
N LEU A 17 -7.53 -3.32 24.17
CA LEU A 17 -7.14 -3.43 25.57
C LEU A 17 -8.10 -2.58 26.39
N GLU A 18 -8.77 -3.22 27.35
CA GLU A 18 -9.65 -2.55 28.30
C GLU A 18 -8.96 -1.29 28.78
N LYS A 19 -9.51 -0.14 28.40
CA LYS A 19 -9.12 1.14 28.96
C LYS A 19 -9.38 1.02 30.45
N SER A 20 -8.33 0.85 31.23
CA SER A 20 -8.41 1.01 32.67
C SER A 20 -9.06 2.36 32.88
N LYS A 21 -10.22 2.38 33.52
CA LYS A 21 -10.92 3.59 33.93
C LYS A 21 -10.01 4.41 34.86
N LYS A 22 -9.16 5.24 34.28
CA LYS A 22 -8.62 6.37 35.01
C LYS A 22 -9.75 7.38 35.11
N ARG A 23 -10.12 7.65 36.36
CA ARG A 23 -11.10 8.65 36.77
C ARG A 23 -10.86 9.95 35.99
N ASP A 24 -11.92 10.43 35.35
CA ASP A 24 -12.02 11.78 34.82
C ASP A 24 -11.69 12.78 35.95
N LYS A 25 -10.47 13.33 35.85
CA LYS A 25 -10.21 14.66 36.35
C LYS A 25 -10.17 15.52 35.10
N THR A 26 -11.18 16.36 34.92
CA THR A 26 -11.15 17.49 34.01
C THR A 26 -9.78 18.16 34.11
N PRO A 27 -9.05 18.34 33.00
CA PRO A 27 -7.81 19.08 33.06
C PRO A 27 -8.17 20.54 33.37
N GLU A 28 -7.84 21.01 34.57
CA GLU A 28 -7.65 22.43 34.77
C GLU A 28 -6.65 22.89 33.72
N THR A 29 -7.04 23.87 32.91
CA THR A 29 -6.17 24.51 31.94
C THR A 29 -5.00 25.10 32.70
N LEU A 30 -3.88 24.38 32.75
CA LEU A 30 -2.62 24.85 33.29
C LEU A 30 -2.10 25.97 32.37
N ILE A 31 -2.35 27.20 32.77
CA ILE A 31 -1.71 28.38 32.16
C ILE A 31 -0.28 28.41 32.70
N GLY A 32 0.69 28.22 31.79
CA GLY A 32 2.11 28.23 32.14
C GLY A 32 3.00 28.51 30.94
N LYS A 33 4.29 28.80 31.18
CA LYS A 33 5.28 29.04 30.13
C LYS A 33 6.13 27.78 29.86
N ARG A 34 6.43 27.52 28.60
CA ARG A 34 7.30 26.41 28.20
C ARG A 34 8.76 26.79 28.26
N CYS A 35 9.58 25.94 28.86
CA CYS A 35 11.01 26.11 28.93
C CYS A 35 11.65 25.98 27.54
N PRO A 36 12.41 26.98 27.07
CA PRO A 36 13.03 26.92 25.74
C PRO A 36 14.15 25.86 25.63
N GLN A 37 14.68 25.40 26.74
CA GLN A 37 15.75 24.40 26.74
C GLN A 37 15.26 22.94 26.76
N CYS A 38 14.17 22.64 27.48
CA CYS A 38 13.67 21.28 27.65
C CYS A 38 12.19 21.08 27.33
N ASN A 39 11.49 22.14 26.90
CA ASN A 39 10.09 22.18 26.55
C ASN A 39 9.11 21.81 27.69
N TRP A 40 9.57 21.80 28.95
CA TRP A 40 8.74 21.57 30.12
C TRP A 40 7.81 22.77 30.35
N LEU A 41 6.58 22.52 30.79
CA LEU A 41 5.61 23.57 31.12
C LEU A 41 5.79 23.95 32.59
N ASP A 42 6.28 25.17 32.84
CA ASP A 42 6.45 25.73 34.17
C ASP A 42 5.30 26.74 34.44
N GLU A 43 5.12 27.10 35.71
CA GLU A 43 4.22 28.17 36.07
C GLU A 43 4.63 29.49 35.38
N GLU A 44 3.63 30.32 35.01
CA GLU A 44 3.87 31.58 34.31
C GLU A 44 4.84 32.53 35.05
N THR A 45 4.84 32.47 36.39
CA THR A 45 5.68 33.25 37.27
C THR A 45 7.05 32.63 37.58
N ALA A 46 7.32 31.40 37.13
CA ALA A 46 8.56 30.73 37.43
C ALA A 46 9.76 31.48 36.84
N THR A 47 10.77 31.74 37.67
CA THR A 47 12.03 32.40 37.26
C THR A 47 13.09 31.37 36.82
N VAL A 48 12.88 30.11 37.14
CA VAL A 48 13.76 28.98 36.79
C VAL A 48 12.92 27.80 36.39
N CYS A 49 13.33 27.09 35.33
CA CYS A 49 12.66 25.87 34.92
C CYS A 49 12.90 24.76 35.95
N PHE A 50 11.81 24.20 36.47
CA PHE A 50 11.84 23.14 37.47
C PHE A 50 12.54 21.87 36.99
N ARG A 51 12.48 21.58 35.67
CA ARG A 51 13.01 20.35 35.11
C ARG A 51 14.51 20.38 34.76
N CYS A 52 15.00 21.51 34.21
CA CYS A 52 16.38 21.58 33.70
C CYS A 52 17.21 22.71 34.31
N GLY A 53 16.65 23.51 35.22
CA GLY A 53 17.35 24.62 35.87
C GLY A 53 17.58 25.85 34.99
N TYR A 54 17.00 25.90 33.77
CA TYR A 54 17.08 27.08 32.92
C TYR A 54 16.48 28.29 33.58
N ARG A 55 17.25 29.39 33.68
CA ARG A 55 16.76 30.67 34.26
C ARG A 55 16.07 31.50 33.20
N TYR A 56 14.80 31.81 33.41
CA TYR A 56 14.05 32.69 32.55
C TYR A 56 14.53 34.14 32.75
N HIS A 57 15.03 34.78 31.74
CA HIS A 57 15.39 36.18 31.80
C HIS A 57 14.12 37.04 31.72
N VAL A 58 13.88 37.79 32.73
CA VAL A 58 12.87 38.85 32.76
C VAL A 58 13.60 40.14 32.42
N ASP A 59 13.58 40.54 31.16
CA ASP A 59 14.16 41.80 30.74
C ASP A 59 13.04 42.85 30.51
N HIS A 60 13.08 43.92 31.30
CA HIS A 60 12.04 44.96 31.32
C HIS A 60 12.27 46.06 30.28
N GLY A 61 13.31 45.99 29.43
CA GLY A 61 13.72 47.09 28.60
C GLY A 61 12.80 47.39 27.41
N MET A 62 12.86 46.58 26.37
CA MET A 62 12.15 46.85 25.12
C MET A 62 10.70 46.34 25.09
N ALA A 63 10.43 45.23 25.76
CA ALA A 63 9.08 44.68 25.88
C ALA A 63 8.12 45.67 26.63
N ALA A 64 8.59 46.39 27.64
CA ALA A 64 7.82 47.40 28.33
C ALA A 64 7.48 48.60 27.41
N ARG A 65 8.41 49.06 26.58
CA ARG A 65 8.16 50.15 25.61
C ARG A 65 7.19 49.77 24.50
N ILE A 66 7.20 48.51 24.07
CA ILE A 66 6.27 48.01 23.06
C ILE A 66 4.88 47.80 23.67
N GLY A 67 4.80 47.38 24.94
CA GLY A 67 3.56 47.29 25.70
C GLY A 67 2.85 48.64 25.89
N GLU A 68 3.62 49.72 26.07
CA GLU A 68 3.11 51.11 26.14
C GLU A 68 2.46 51.54 24.81
N LEU A 69 2.84 50.94 23.67
CA LEU A 69 2.24 51.19 22.35
C LEU A 69 1.03 50.29 22.04
N GLY A 70 0.61 49.44 22.99
CA GLY A 70 -0.54 48.53 22.82
C GLY A 70 -0.33 47.42 21.80
N VAL A 71 0.92 47.13 21.41
CA VAL A 71 1.26 46.06 20.44
C VAL A 71 1.76 44.83 21.19
N THR A 72 1.02 43.75 21.11
CA THR A 72 1.45 42.42 21.59
C THR A 72 2.29 41.75 20.51
N LEU A 73 3.60 41.62 20.72
CA LEU A 73 4.49 40.91 19.82
C LEU A 73 4.52 39.41 20.18
N PRO A 74 4.55 38.51 19.18
CA PRO A 74 4.77 37.09 19.43
C PRO A 74 6.08 36.85 20.19
N PRO A 75 6.15 35.83 21.07
CA PRO A 75 7.36 35.53 21.87
C PRO A 75 8.66 35.41 21.04
N ARG A 76 8.59 34.91 19.83
CA ARG A 76 9.74 34.79 18.91
C ARG A 76 10.29 36.15 18.45
N VAL A 77 9.45 37.16 18.26
CA VAL A 77 9.90 38.50 17.87
C VAL A 77 10.64 39.17 19.04
N ILE A 78 10.18 38.94 20.29
CA ILE A 78 10.85 39.42 21.48
C ILE A 78 12.24 38.78 21.62
N GLU A 79 12.35 37.48 21.44
CA GLU A 79 13.61 36.75 21.51
C GLU A 79 14.61 37.20 20.42
N THR A 80 14.14 37.46 19.20
CA THR A 80 14.96 37.97 18.10
C THR A 80 15.47 39.37 18.39
N THR A 81 14.64 40.23 18.99
CA THR A 81 15.03 41.58 19.36
C THR A 81 16.05 41.62 20.50
N GLN A 82 15.89 40.74 21.51
CA GLN A 82 16.86 40.57 22.60
C GLN A 82 18.21 40.01 22.06
N ASN A 83 18.19 39.10 21.14
CA ASN A 83 19.39 38.58 20.49
C ASN A 83 20.12 39.66 19.68
N LEU A 84 19.41 40.57 19.01
CA LEU A 84 19.97 41.71 18.31
C LEU A 84 20.60 42.74 19.30
N GLU A 85 19.91 43.05 20.41
CA GLU A 85 20.49 43.93 21.43
C GLU A 85 21.73 43.35 22.09
N ASN A 86 21.73 42.06 22.40
CA ASN A 86 22.89 41.35 22.91
C ASN A 86 24.04 41.30 21.86
N PHE A 87 23.71 41.15 20.60
CA PHE A 87 24.69 41.19 19.51
C PHE A 87 25.32 42.59 19.42
N PHE A 88 24.55 43.69 19.45
CA PHE A 88 25.09 45.07 19.41
C PHE A 88 25.84 45.44 20.68
N ARG A 89 25.43 44.91 21.86
CA ARG A 89 26.14 45.13 23.14
C ARG A 89 27.50 44.42 23.18
N THR A 90 27.59 43.19 22.59
CA THR A 90 28.80 42.37 22.59
C THR A 90 29.75 42.77 21.45
N HIS A 91 29.25 43.27 20.34
CA HIS A 91 29.99 43.50 19.13
C HIS A 91 30.03 44.96 18.69
N GLY A 92 29.81 45.92 19.62
CA GLY A 92 29.70 47.35 19.36
C GLY A 92 30.93 48.07 18.77
N ARG A 93 31.84 47.36 18.14
CA ARG A 93 32.87 47.91 17.24
C ARG A 93 32.34 47.89 15.81
N ILE A 94 32.29 49.10 15.18
CA ILE A 94 31.99 49.25 13.78
C ILE A 94 32.95 48.33 12.99
N ARG A 95 32.44 47.23 12.53
CA ARG A 95 33.14 46.34 11.62
C ARG A 95 33.14 46.98 10.23
N PRO A 96 34.21 46.80 9.43
CA PRO A 96 34.17 47.23 8.04
C PRO A 96 32.95 46.59 7.33
N PRO A 97 32.35 47.30 6.32
CA PRO A 97 31.18 46.79 5.65
C PRO A 97 31.45 45.38 5.11
N GLU A 98 30.59 44.46 5.43
CA GLU A 98 30.68 43.07 4.95
C GLU A 98 30.60 43.01 3.42
N PRO A 99 31.38 42.14 2.76
CA PRO A 99 31.21 41.90 1.33
C PRO A 99 29.74 41.58 1.00
N LEU A 100 29.23 42.22 -0.05
CA LEU A 100 27.84 42.06 -0.51
C LEU A 100 27.34 40.59 -0.55
N PRO A 101 28.14 39.62 -1.01
CA PRO A 101 27.74 38.21 -1.00
C PRO A 101 27.47 37.66 0.43
N LEU A 102 28.25 38.11 1.42
CA LEU A 102 28.07 37.65 2.81
C LEU A 102 26.84 38.28 3.44
N PHE A 103 26.55 39.55 3.14
CA PHE A 103 25.32 40.22 3.53
C PHE A 103 24.09 39.55 2.88
N GLN A 104 24.14 39.23 1.61
CA GLN A 104 23.08 38.50 0.91
C GLN A 104 22.84 37.12 1.51
N LEU A 105 23.92 36.39 1.83
CA LEU A 105 23.82 35.09 2.51
C LEU A 105 23.16 35.19 3.87
N ARG A 106 23.51 36.21 4.65
CA ARG A 106 22.88 36.49 5.96
C ARG A 106 21.42 36.90 5.82
N ALA A 107 21.13 37.80 4.88
CA ALA A 107 19.76 38.24 4.61
C ALA A 107 18.89 37.06 4.19
N THR A 108 19.41 36.15 3.37
CA THR A 108 18.72 34.93 2.97
C THR A 108 18.56 33.96 4.14
N ALA A 109 19.60 33.79 4.95
CA ALA A 109 19.51 32.95 6.17
C ALA A 109 18.51 33.49 7.18
N GLU A 110 18.44 34.81 7.37
CA GLU A 110 17.49 35.45 8.26
C GLU A 110 16.06 35.44 7.68
N SER A 111 15.89 35.61 6.37
CA SER A 111 14.59 35.43 5.72
C SER A 111 14.06 33.99 5.84
N LEU A 112 14.95 32.99 5.76
CA LEU A 112 14.61 31.58 6.00
C LEU A 112 14.25 31.33 7.47
N ARG A 113 14.89 32.02 8.40
CA ARG A 113 14.61 31.93 9.84
C ARG A 113 13.31 32.65 10.22
N LEU A 114 12.99 33.75 9.57
CA LEU A 114 11.75 34.53 9.73
C LEU A 114 10.59 33.94 8.92
N SER A 115 10.86 33.08 7.93
CA SER A 115 9.80 32.31 7.30
C SER A 115 9.15 31.42 8.35
N ARG A 116 7.80 31.42 8.39
CA ARG A 116 7.05 30.51 9.28
C ARG A 116 7.62 29.11 9.13
N GLY A 117 8.09 28.51 10.24
CA GLY A 117 8.56 27.14 10.23
C GLY A 117 7.43 26.19 9.79
N PHE A 118 7.75 24.91 9.56
CA PHE A 118 6.74 23.90 9.25
C PHE A 118 5.89 23.49 10.48
N ASP A 119 5.60 24.43 11.37
CA ASP A 119 4.70 24.17 12.50
C ASP A 119 3.23 24.20 12.06
N GLU A 120 2.95 24.87 10.95
CA GLU A 120 1.64 24.92 10.29
C GLU A 120 1.80 24.69 8.78
N LEU A 121 0.84 24.01 8.17
CA LEU A 121 0.79 23.77 6.74
C LEU A 121 -0.06 24.83 6.06
N ILE A 122 0.51 25.53 5.07
CA ILE A 122 -0.18 26.58 4.32
C ILE A 122 -1.00 26.01 3.15
N CYS A 123 -0.73 24.76 2.72
CA CYS A 123 -1.37 24.16 1.56
C CYS A 123 -2.77 23.63 1.84
N LEU A 124 -3.19 23.46 3.10
CA LEU A 124 -4.42 22.74 3.45
C LEU A 124 -5.67 23.35 2.81
N ASP A 125 -5.77 24.69 2.78
CA ASP A 125 -6.92 25.39 2.16
C ASP A 125 -6.90 25.32 0.62
N SER A 126 -5.79 24.91 0.02
CA SER A 126 -5.61 24.86 -1.44
C SER A 126 -5.69 23.45 -2.03
N ILE A 127 -6.04 22.46 -1.22
CA ILE A 127 -6.14 21.04 -1.63
C ILE A 127 -7.56 20.51 -1.42
N ASN A 128 -7.96 19.58 -2.27
CA ASN A 128 -9.29 18.98 -2.21
C ASN A 128 -9.21 17.56 -1.57
N VAL A 129 -8.85 17.52 -0.27
CA VAL A 129 -8.77 16.29 0.50
C VAL A 129 -9.46 16.46 1.85
N GLU A 130 -9.99 15.37 2.38
CA GLU A 130 -10.46 15.34 3.76
C GLU A 130 -9.25 15.36 4.70
N HIS A 131 -9.31 16.19 5.75
CA HIS A 131 -8.18 16.43 6.64
C HIS A 131 -8.23 15.47 7.84
N TYR A 132 -7.32 14.50 7.85
CA TYR A 132 -7.13 13.61 8.99
C TYR A 132 -5.90 14.04 9.81
N GLU A 133 -6.05 14.09 11.12
CA GLU A 133 -5.01 14.57 12.05
C GLU A 133 -3.69 13.84 11.87
N HIS A 134 -3.70 12.51 11.77
CA HIS A 134 -2.49 11.71 11.58
C HIS A 134 -1.73 12.05 10.30
N GLN A 135 -2.43 12.43 9.20
CA GLN A 135 -1.79 12.81 7.93
C GLN A 135 -1.14 14.20 8.03
N ILE A 136 -1.81 15.13 8.71
CA ILE A 136 -1.29 16.48 8.97
C ILE A 136 -0.06 16.41 9.87
N GLU A 137 -0.13 15.66 10.97
CA GLU A 137 1.01 15.44 11.86
C GLU A 137 2.19 14.76 11.15
N ALA A 138 1.91 13.73 10.32
CA ALA A 138 2.92 13.09 9.51
C ALA A 138 3.62 14.07 8.57
N ALA A 139 2.86 14.93 7.88
CA ALA A 139 3.42 15.96 7.00
C ALA A 139 4.26 16.99 7.75
N ILE A 140 3.78 17.49 8.90
CA ILE A 140 4.52 18.42 9.75
C ILE A 140 5.84 17.79 10.23
N ARG A 141 5.81 16.56 10.76
CA ARG A 141 7.01 15.85 11.21
C ARG A 141 7.99 15.59 10.06
N ALA A 142 7.49 15.16 8.90
CA ALA A 142 8.33 14.93 7.73
C ALA A 142 9.10 16.19 7.29
N LEU A 143 8.44 17.34 7.34
CA LEU A 143 9.03 18.61 6.93
C LEU A 143 9.91 19.24 8.00
N ARG A 144 9.40 19.34 9.24
CA ARG A 144 10.06 20.02 10.34
C ARG A 144 11.21 19.21 10.93
N ASP A 145 10.95 17.94 11.24
CA ASP A 145 11.89 17.12 12.01
C ASP A 145 12.81 16.30 11.09
N MET A 146 12.28 15.80 9.97
CA MET A 146 13.00 14.93 9.02
C MET A 146 13.50 15.67 7.76
N ARG A 147 13.29 16.99 7.69
CA ARG A 147 13.78 17.87 6.62
C ARG A 147 13.38 17.41 5.21
N GLY A 148 12.18 16.83 5.08
CA GLY A 148 11.65 16.34 3.81
C GLY A 148 12.34 15.08 3.27
N ARG A 149 13.02 14.29 4.14
CA ARG A 149 13.63 13.01 3.78
C ARG A 149 13.07 11.92 4.68
N VAL A 150 11.99 11.27 4.23
CA VAL A 150 11.18 10.41 5.09
C VAL A 150 10.74 9.13 4.40
N LEU A 151 10.69 8.05 5.18
CA LEU A 151 10.00 6.80 4.87
C LEU A 151 8.59 6.87 5.48
N LEU A 152 7.58 7.07 4.66
CA LEU A 152 6.18 6.96 5.05
C LEU A 152 5.79 5.47 5.06
N ALA A 153 5.71 4.91 6.26
CA ALA A 153 5.52 3.47 6.48
C ALA A 153 4.17 3.12 7.12
N ASP A 154 3.19 4.00 6.95
CA ASP A 154 1.83 3.85 7.44
C ASP A 154 1.16 2.58 6.90
N GLU A 155 0.29 1.98 7.70
CA GLU A 155 -0.49 0.82 7.28
C GLU A 155 -1.30 1.11 6.01
N VAL A 156 -1.58 0.06 5.23
CA VAL A 156 -2.36 0.19 3.99
C VAL A 156 -3.71 0.83 4.29
N GLY A 157 -4.11 1.80 3.46
CA GLY A 157 -5.39 2.49 3.59
C GLY A 157 -5.41 3.70 4.51
N LEU A 158 -4.29 4.06 5.16
CA LEU A 158 -4.18 5.29 5.95
C LEU A 158 -3.88 6.55 5.10
N GLY A 159 -3.64 6.38 3.80
CA GLY A 159 -3.52 7.50 2.87
C GLY A 159 -2.10 8.02 2.65
N LYS A 160 -1.09 7.16 2.61
CA LYS A 160 0.31 7.54 2.31
C LYS A 160 0.47 8.43 1.08
N THR A 161 -0.31 8.19 0.01
CA THR A 161 -0.35 9.04 -1.19
C THR A 161 -0.81 10.45 -0.84
N ILE A 162 -1.79 10.58 0.06
CA ILE A 162 -2.28 11.89 0.53
C ILE A 162 -1.22 12.59 1.37
N GLU A 163 -0.57 11.88 2.30
CA GLU A 163 0.55 12.43 3.08
C GLU A 163 1.67 12.95 2.18
N ALA A 164 2.10 12.15 1.19
CA ALA A 164 3.10 12.56 0.22
C ALA A 164 2.64 13.76 -0.62
N GLY A 165 1.37 13.81 -1.00
CA GLY A 165 0.75 14.91 -1.72
C GLY A 165 0.71 16.20 -0.89
N ILE A 166 0.37 16.12 0.40
CA ILE A 166 0.39 17.27 1.33
C ILE A 166 1.82 17.81 1.47
N ILE A 167 2.80 16.92 1.72
CA ILE A 167 4.21 17.31 1.85
C ILE A 167 4.71 17.98 0.56
N MET A 168 4.41 17.39 -0.59
CA MET A 168 4.78 17.93 -1.90
C MET A 168 4.14 19.31 -2.12
N LYS A 169 2.83 19.44 -1.91
CA LYS A 169 2.08 20.69 -2.12
C LYS A 169 2.58 21.80 -1.20
N GLU A 170 2.92 21.49 0.03
CA GLU A 170 3.51 22.42 0.99
C GLU A 170 4.87 22.94 0.51
N LEU A 171 5.74 22.04 0.03
CA LEU A 171 7.05 22.41 -0.49
C LEU A 171 6.94 23.25 -1.76
N ILE A 172 5.99 22.94 -2.66
CA ILE A 172 5.71 23.73 -3.88
C ILE A 172 5.16 25.10 -3.48
N GLY A 173 4.16 25.15 -2.59
CA GLY A 173 3.53 26.40 -2.14
C GLY A 173 4.51 27.36 -1.47
N ARG A 174 5.53 26.83 -0.81
CA ARG A 174 6.63 27.65 -0.25
C ARG A 174 7.74 27.99 -1.23
N GLY A 175 7.65 27.57 -2.49
CA GLY A 175 8.67 27.82 -3.50
C GLY A 175 9.99 27.06 -3.29
N LEU A 176 9.97 26.01 -2.43
CA LEU A 176 11.16 25.20 -2.12
C LEU A 176 11.38 24.08 -3.13
N VAL A 177 10.36 23.72 -3.90
CA VAL A 177 10.36 22.66 -4.90
C VAL A 177 9.74 23.16 -6.20
N ARG A 178 10.47 22.98 -7.30
CA ARG A 178 10.05 23.32 -8.66
C ARG A 178 10.12 22.11 -9.59
N SER A 179 11.03 21.18 -9.28
CA SER A 179 11.22 19.94 -10.04
C SER A 179 10.85 18.72 -9.19
N VAL A 180 9.88 17.92 -9.66
CA VAL A 180 9.38 16.73 -8.96
C VAL A 180 9.45 15.52 -9.85
N LEU A 181 10.05 14.44 -9.36
CA LEU A 181 10.03 13.13 -10.00
C LEU A 181 9.26 12.14 -9.10
N VAL A 182 8.20 11.55 -9.64
CA VAL A 182 7.44 10.49 -8.97
C VAL A 182 7.68 9.15 -9.67
N LEU A 183 8.18 8.17 -8.94
CA LEU A 183 8.41 6.81 -9.42
C LEU A 183 7.36 5.87 -8.81
N THR A 184 6.58 5.22 -9.66
CA THR A 184 5.49 4.32 -9.24
C THR A 184 5.59 2.96 -9.92
N PRO A 185 4.90 1.92 -9.43
CA PRO A 185 4.55 0.78 -10.25
C PRO A 185 3.75 1.20 -11.48
N ALA A 186 3.91 0.49 -12.61
CA ALA A 186 3.22 0.83 -13.86
C ALA A 186 1.69 0.88 -13.71
N SER A 187 1.13 0.03 -12.86
CA SER A 187 -0.30 -0.04 -12.57
C SER A 187 -0.85 1.16 -11.80
N LEU A 188 0.00 1.87 -11.06
CA LEU A 188 -0.41 3.01 -10.21
C LEU A 188 -0.15 4.37 -10.88
N THR A 189 0.52 4.41 -12.03
CA THR A 189 0.92 5.66 -12.68
C THR A 189 -0.30 6.56 -12.97
N GLU A 190 -1.34 6.01 -13.55
CA GLU A 190 -2.55 6.77 -13.89
C GLU A 190 -3.31 7.23 -12.64
N GLN A 191 -3.43 6.37 -11.62
CA GLN A 191 -4.02 6.75 -10.33
C GLN A 191 -3.29 7.94 -9.70
N TRP A 192 -1.95 7.92 -9.68
CA TRP A 192 -1.15 9.02 -9.17
C TRP A 192 -1.42 10.32 -9.94
N ARG A 193 -1.48 10.26 -11.28
CA ARG A 193 -1.79 11.40 -12.12
C ARG A 193 -3.15 12.01 -11.77
N GLU A 194 -4.19 11.16 -11.69
CA GLU A 194 -5.55 11.60 -11.34
C GLU A 194 -5.64 12.19 -9.92
N GLU A 195 -4.99 11.55 -8.95
CA GLU A 195 -5.01 12.02 -7.56
C GLU A 195 -4.26 13.36 -7.41
N LEU A 196 -3.11 13.52 -8.06
CA LEU A 196 -2.34 14.75 -8.01
C LEU A 196 -3.08 15.92 -8.67
N ALA A 197 -3.70 15.69 -9.83
CA ALA A 197 -4.49 16.71 -10.52
C ALA A 197 -5.78 17.04 -9.75
N GLY A 198 -6.57 16.04 -9.37
CA GLY A 198 -7.89 16.25 -8.78
C GLY A 198 -7.88 16.71 -7.32
N LYS A 199 -6.90 16.26 -6.53
CA LYS A 199 -6.84 16.54 -5.09
C LYS A 199 -5.87 17.66 -4.75
N PHE A 200 -4.74 17.76 -5.44
CA PHE A 200 -3.67 18.71 -5.14
C PHE A 200 -3.55 19.83 -6.17
N HIS A 201 -4.34 19.79 -7.25
CA HIS A 201 -4.28 20.75 -8.35
C HIS A 201 -2.87 20.87 -8.94
N GLU A 202 -2.20 19.71 -9.14
CA GLU A 202 -0.85 19.61 -9.68
C GLU A 202 -0.82 18.70 -10.90
N GLU A 203 -0.48 19.28 -12.04
CA GLU A 203 -0.40 18.57 -13.32
C GLU A 203 0.95 17.88 -13.46
N PHE A 204 0.94 16.58 -13.76
CA PHE A 204 2.14 15.77 -13.97
C PHE A 204 2.19 15.20 -15.39
N THR A 205 3.34 15.30 -16.03
CA THR A 205 3.60 14.65 -17.31
C THR A 205 3.96 13.20 -17.11
N VAL A 206 3.10 12.28 -17.61
CA VAL A 206 3.42 10.86 -17.63
C VAL A 206 4.41 10.55 -18.75
N MET A 207 5.53 9.92 -18.42
CA MET A 207 6.63 9.68 -19.35
C MET A 207 6.43 8.38 -20.13
N GLU A 208 5.75 8.46 -21.27
CA GLU A 208 5.40 7.31 -22.11
C GLU A 208 6.02 7.38 -23.50
N THR A 209 6.01 8.56 -24.13
CA THR A 209 6.43 8.78 -25.52
C THR A 209 7.87 9.32 -25.61
N PRO A 210 8.58 9.09 -26.74
CA PRO A 210 9.91 9.64 -26.96
C PRO A 210 9.98 11.16 -26.79
N ALA A 211 8.98 11.90 -27.28
CA ALA A 211 8.92 13.36 -27.15
C ALA A 211 8.85 13.82 -25.68
N GLN A 212 8.11 13.11 -24.83
CA GLN A 212 8.05 13.41 -23.40
C GLN A 212 9.39 13.14 -22.70
N TRP A 213 10.12 12.11 -23.11
CA TRP A 213 11.47 11.82 -22.62
C TRP A 213 12.50 12.87 -23.05
N GLU A 214 12.32 13.48 -24.21
CA GLU A 214 13.17 14.55 -24.72
C GLU A 214 12.89 15.87 -23.99
N ALA A 215 11.62 16.20 -23.75
CA ALA A 215 11.23 17.38 -22.98
C ALA A 215 11.82 17.39 -21.56
N VAL A 216 11.95 16.23 -20.90
CA VAL A 216 12.63 16.14 -19.59
C VAL A 216 14.10 16.58 -19.68
N ARG A 217 14.78 16.34 -20.78
CA ARG A 217 16.19 16.72 -20.92
C ARG A 217 16.39 18.23 -21.06
N GLU A 218 15.39 18.92 -21.58
CA GLU A 218 15.47 20.34 -21.94
C GLU A 218 14.93 21.29 -20.85
N GLN A 219 13.96 20.82 -20.04
CA GLN A 219 13.29 21.66 -19.04
C GLN A 219 13.96 21.58 -17.68
N GLU A 220 14.44 22.67 -17.13
CA GLU A 220 15.04 22.73 -15.77
C GLU A 220 14.00 22.52 -14.66
N GLU A 221 12.77 22.95 -14.85
CA GLU A 221 11.65 22.81 -13.92
C GLU A 221 10.57 21.92 -14.53
N GLY A 222 9.86 21.14 -13.71
CA GLY A 222 8.76 20.31 -14.19
C GLY A 222 8.35 19.22 -13.22
N ARG A 223 7.25 18.56 -13.55
CA ARG A 223 6.64 17.51 -12.75
C ARG A 223 6.45 16.26 -13.59
N TRP A 224 7.19 15.21 -13.25
CA TRP A 224 7.25 13.99 -14.05
C TRP A 224 6.81 12.79 -13.23
N LEU A 225 6.01 11.95 -13.87
CA LEU A 225 5.50 10.70 -13.33
C LEU A 225 5.96 9.56 -14.24
N VAL A 226 6.68 8.60 -13.66
CA VAL A 226 7.35 7.55 -14.43
C VAL A 226 7.15 6.20 -13.75
N SER A 227 6.87 5.16 -14.54
CA SER A 227 6.89 3.81 -13.98
C SER A 227 8.34 3.37 -13.69
N MET A 228 8.56 2.73 -12.54
CA MET A 228 9.87 2.22 -12.13
C MET A 228 10.50 1.28 -13.18
N ASP A 229 9.66 0.50 -13.85
CA ASP A 229 10.14 -0.47 -14.85
C ASP A 229 10.66 0.21 -16.10
N ARG A 230 10.07 1.33 -16.51
CA ARG A 230 10.56 2.15 -17.62
C ARG A 230 11.77 2.98 -17.22
N ALA A 231 11.74 3.61 -16.04
CA ALA A 231 12.78 4.51 -15.57
C ALA A 231 14.16 3.84 -15.46
N LYS A 232 14.23 2.57 -15.04
CA LYS A 232 15.50 1.83 -14.88
C LYS A 232 16.12 1.36 -16.21
N LEU A 233 15.40 1.45 -17.35
CA LEU A 233 15.95 1.05 -18.66
C LEU A 233 17.05 2.00 -19.10
N ALA A 234 18.16 1.48 -19.61
CA ALA A 234 19.34 2.27 -20.00
C ALA A 234 19.00 3.48 -20.88
N ARG A 235 18.10 3.30 -21.86
CA ARG A 235 17.65 4.35 -22.78
C ARG A 235 16.96 5.55 -22.08
N HIS A 236 16.43 5.36 -20.87
CA HIS A 236 15.69 6.39 -20.11
C HIS A 236 16.46 6.85 -18.87
N SER A 237 17.20 5.94 -18.23
CA SER A 237 17.91 6.22 -16.98
C SER A 237 18.97 7.30 -17.14
N GLU A 238 19.68 7.38 -18.26
CA GLU A 238 20.67 8.44 -18.54
C GLU A 238 20.06 9.84 -18.45
N GLY A 239 18.91 10.06 -19.09
CA GLY A 239 18.22 11.35 -19.05
C GLY A 239 17.77 11.76 -17.66
N ILE A 240 17.29 10.77 -16.86
CA ILE A 240 16.88 11.01 -15.48
C ILE A 240 18.10 11.32 -14.59
N LEU A 241 19.19 10.58 -14.74
CA LEU A 241 20.41 10.74 -13.91
C LEU A 241 21.22 11.98 -14.25
N ALA A 242 21.07 12.53 -15.45
CA ALA A 242 21.74 13.76 -15.86
C ALA A 242 21.27 15.00 -15.08
N ARG A 243 20.12 14.91 -14.40
CA ARG A 243 19.46 16.03 -13.71
C ARG A 243 19.52 15.93 -12.20
N GLU A 244 19.24 17.08 -11.58
CA GLU A 244 18.92 17.17 -10.15
C GLU A 244 17.43 17.46 -9.99
N TYR A 245 16.80 16.79 -9.04
CA TYR A 245 15.39 16.96 -8.69
C TYR A 245 15.27 17.57 -7.29
N ASP A 246 14.41 18.57 -7.14
CA ASP A 246 14.13 19.08 -5.80
C ASP A 246 13.46 18.00 -4.95
N LEU A 247 12.47 17.27 -5.50
CA LEU A 247 11.73 16.24 -4.80
C LEU A 247 11.67 14.94 -5.60
N LEU A 248 12.06 13.84 -4.96
CA LEU A 248 11.84 12.49 -5.44
C LEU A 248 10.80 11.80 -4.54
N ILE A 249 9.74 11.28 -5.14
CA ILE A 249 8.74 10.43 -4.49
C ILE A 249 8.85 9.03 -5.09
N VAL A 250 8.94 7.99 -4.26
CA VAL A 250 8.95 6.59 -4.70
C VAL A 250 7.85 5.84 -3.99
N ASP A 251 6.83 5.44 -4.73
CA ASP A 251 5.76 4.59 -4.21
C ASP A 251 6.15 3.12 -4.25
N GLU A 252 5.56 2.30 -3.38
CA GLU A 252 5.91 0.90 -3.18
C GLU A 252 7.43 0.67 -3.04
N ALA A 253 8.04 1.49 -2.17
CA ALA A 253 9.49 1.51 -1.96
C ALA A 253 10.06 0.18 -1.46
N HIS A 254 9.23 -0.77 -1.01
CA HIS A 254 9.68 -2.14 -0.70
C HIS A 254 10.37 -2.83 -1.90
N LYS A 255 10.13 -2.39 -3.14
CA LYS A 255 10.87 -2.84 -4.34
C LYS A 255 12.35 -2.45 -4.31
N LEU A 256 12.74 -1.50 -3.46
CA LEU A 256 14.13 -1.04 -3.26
C LEU A 256 14.86 -1.75 -2.11
N LYS A 257 14.29 -2.82 -1.57
CA LYS A 257 14.85 -3.57 -0.42
C LYS A 257 16.20 -4.24 -0.69
N ASN A 258 16.52 -4.53 -1.95
CA ASN A 258 17.76 -5.20 -2.32
C ASN A 258 18.71 -4.28 -3.09
N ARG A 259 19.87 -3.97 -2.48
CA ARG A 259 20.90 -3.07 -3.01
C ARG A 259 21.60 -3.61 -4.27
N SER A 260 21.53 -4.92 -4.54
CA SER A 260 22.14 -5.50 -5.73
C SER A 260 21.32 -5.24 -7.00
N THR A 261 20.03 -4.91 -6.87
CA THR A 261 19.12 -4.71 -8.00
C THR A 261 19.47 -3.45 -8.81
N LEU A 262 19.20 -3.51 -10.12
CA LEU A 262 19.33 -2.35 -11.01
C LEU A 262 18.47 -1.18 -10.54
N LEU A 263 17.25 -1.46 -10.08
CA LEU A 263 16.33 -0.43 -9.61
C LEU A 263 16.88 0.32 -8.39
N TRP A 264 17.39 -0.39 -7.39
CA TRP A 264 18.00 0.26 -6.22
C TRP A 264 19.18 1.14 -6.61
N LYS A 265 20.11 0.61 -7.44
CA LYS A 265 21.29 1.35 -7.92
C LYS A 265 20.90 2.61 -8.66
N PHE A 266 19.89 2.50 -9.53
CA PHE A 266 19.35 3.62 -10.28
C PHE A 266 18.78 4.70 -9.35
N VAL A 267 17.84 4.35 -8.45
CA VAL A 267 17.21 5.31 -7.53
C VAL A 267 18.21 5.96 -6.58
N ASN A 268 19.22 5.20 -6.14
CA ASN A 268 20.27 5.72 -5.28
C ASN A 268 21.14 6.77 -5.98
N GLN A 269 21.38 6.65 -7.30
CA GLN A 269 22.17 7.57 -8.10
C GLN A 269 21.44 8.87 -8.47
N ILE A 270 20.10 8.89 -8.45
CA ILE A 270 19.34 10.11 -8.73
C ILE A 270 19.75 11.21 -7.75
N ARG A 271 20.16 12.39 -8.28
CA ARG A 271 20.45 13.58 -7.48
C ARG A 271 19.13 14.21 -7.02
N LYS A 272 18.95 14.36 -5.70
CA LYS A 272 17.70 14.76 -5.10
C LYS A 272 17.90 15.47 -3.77
N ARG A 273 17.16 16.55 -3.56
CA ARG A 273 17.16 17.32 -2.31
C ARG A 273 16.23 16.69 -1.28
N TYR A 274 14.97 16.55 -1.59
CA TYR A 274 13.95 15.93 -0.76
C TYR A 274 13.61 14.53 -1.27
N VAL A 275 13.26 13.61 -0.37
CA VAL A 275 12.95 12.22 -0.73
C VAL A 275 11.80 11.69 0.12
N LEU A 276 10.75 11.25 -0.52
CA LEU A 276 9.65 10.53 0.12
C LEU A 276 9.62 9.09 -0.41
N LEU A 277 9.85 8.14 0.46
CA LEU A 277 9.68 6.72 0.17
C LEU A 277 8.38 6.24 0.82
N LEU A 278 7.49 5.65 0.05
CA LEU A 278 6.19 5.16 0.51
C LEU A 278 6.15 3.64 0.47
N THR A 279 5.81 3.02 1.58
CA THR A 279 5.56 1.58 1.64
C THR A 279 4.72 1.22 2.85
N ALA A 280 3.86 0.22 2.75
CA ALA A 280 3.17 -0.33 3.91
C ALA A 280 4.04 -1.34 4.68
N THR A 281 5.06 -1.90 4.03
CA THR A 281 5.89 -2.98 4.54
C THR A 281 7.36 -2.62 4.44
N PRO A 282 7.88 -1.77 5.37
CA PRO A 282 9.29 -1.33 5.35
C PRO A 282 10.27 -2.46 5.62
N VAL A 283 9.84 -3.50 6.33
CA VAL A 283 10.61 -4.72 6.61
C VAL A 283 9.73 -5.93 6.34
N GLN A 284 10.14 -6.79 5.43
CA GLN A 284 9.43 -8.03 5.13
C GLN A 284 10.19 -9.25 5.68
N ASN A 285 11.45 -9.40 5.30
CA ASN A 285 12.22 -10.60 5.59
C ASN A 285 13.36 -10.39 6.60
N ASN A 286 14.07 -9.28 6.51
CA ASN A 286 15.17 -8.96 7.41
C ASN A 286 15.41 -7.45 7.52
N LEU A 287 16.16 -7.05 8.56
CA LEU A 287 16.49 -5.64 8.79
C LEU A 287 17.43 -5.02 7.74
N MET A 288 18.08 -5.84 6.91
CA MET A 288 18.90 -5.32 5.80
C MET A 288 18.05 -4.65 4.71
N GLU A 289 16.77 -5.02 4.60
CA GLU A 289 15.82 -4.33 3.71
C GLU A 289 15.63 -2.88 4.15
N LEU A 290 15.43 -2.67 5.46
CA LEU A 290 15.32 -1.34 6.04
C LEU A 290 16.62 -0.54 5.88
N TYR A 291 17.78 -1.17 6.11
CA TYR A 291 19.10 -0.57 5.85
C TYR A 291 19.20 -0.06 4.41
N SER A 292 18.67 -0.82 3.44
CA SER A 292 18.69 -0.44 2.03
C SER A 292 17.86 0.80 1.74
N LEU A 293 16.67 0.91 2.35
CA LEU A 293 15.78 2.08 2.22
C LEU A 293 16.36 3.32 2.90
N ILE A 294 16.84 3.19 4.13
CA ILE A 294 17.44 4.30 4.88
C ILE A 294 18.70 4.82 4.20
N THR A 295 19.49 3.95 3.54
CA THR A 295 20.66 4.41 2.76
C THR A 295 20.29 5.38 1.65
N ILE A 296 19.12 5.27 1.03
CA ILE A 296 18.63 6.21 0.01
C ILE A 296 18.18 7.53 0.66
N LEU A 297 17.53 7.47 1.83
CA LEU A 297 17.03 8.64 2.56
C LEU A 297 18.15 9.44 3.20
N ALA A 298 18.97 8.78 3.97
CA ALA A 298 20.04 9.40 4.78
C ALA A 298 21.31 8.56 4.69
N PRO A 299 22.13 8.75 3.63
CA PRO A 299 23.37 8.01 3.45
C PRO A 299 24.28 8.16 4.67
N GLY A 300 24.76 7.03 5.22
CA GLY A 300 25.67 7.01 6.36
C GLY A 300 25.00 7.00 7.74
N GLN A 301 23.71 7.29 7.89
CA GLN A 301 23.02 7.33 9.19
C GLN A 301 23.09 5.99 9.94
N LEU A 302 23.00 4.88 9.25
CA LEU A 302 23.11 3.55 9.84
C LEU A 302 24.54 2.98 9.82
N GLY A 303 25.54 3.80 9.45
CA GLY A 303 26.93 3.39 9.32
C GLY A 303 27.19 2.44 8.15
N THR A 304 28.27 1.67 8.22
CA THR A 304 28.60 0.67 7.19
C THR A 304 27.74 -0.59 7.36
N VAL A 305 27.55 -1.37 6.28
CA VAL A 305 26.86 -2.67 6.33
C VAL A 305 27.38 -3.57 7.44
N ARG A 306 28.71 -3.63 7.59
CA ARG A 306 29.35 -4.45 8.61
C ARG A 306 29.05 -3.94 10.02
N ALA A 307 29.10 -2.62 10.23
CA ALA A 307 28.78 -2.00 11.52
C ALA A 307 27.29 -2.24 11.86
N PHE A 308 26.38 -2.05 10.90
CA PHE A 308 24.97 -2.27 11.08
C PHE A 308 24.66 -3.72 11.47
N ARG A 309 25.21 -4.69 10.73
CA ARG A 309 25.04 -6.12 11.05
C ARG A 309 25.55 -6.44 12.48
N ASN A 310 26.74 -6.03 12.81
CA ASN A 310 27.34 -6.34 14.11
C ASN A 310 26.59 -5.69 15.27
N HIS A 311 26.02 -4.50 15.06
CA HIS A 311 25.38 -3.71 16.12
C HIS A 311 23.89 -4.03 16.29
N PHE A 312 23.17 -4.30 15.19
CA PHE A 312 21.72 -4.41 15.19
C PHE A 312 21.17 -5.79 14.84
N LEU A 313 22.01 -6.74 14.38
CA LEU A 313 21.55 -8.09 14.04
C LEU A 313 22.19 -9.13 14.96
N GLU A 314 21.44 -10.17 15.32
CA GLU A 314 22.01 -11.33 15.98
C GLU A 314 22.77 -12.21 14.98
N GLN A 315 23.92 -12.74 15.39
CA GLN A 315 24.77 -13.55 14.51
C GLN A 315 24.11 -14.85 14.05
N ALA A 316 23.16 -15.37 14.84
CA ALA A 316 22.46 -16.61 14.55
C ALA A 316 21.18 -16.41 13.70
N ASP A 317 20.57 -15.21 13.73
CA ASP A 317 19.35 -14.93 12.98
C ASP A 317 19.28 -13.43 12.64
N GLU A 318 19.54 -13.10 11.38
CA GLU A 318 19.46 -11.72 10.85
C GLU A 318 18.05 -11.09 10.96
N ARG A 319 17.07 -11.85 11.43
CA ARG A 319 15.68 -11.40 11.65
C ARG A 319 15.48 -10.82 13.06
N GLN A 320 16.35 -11.18 14.01
CA GLN A 320 16.24 -10.71 15.39
C GLN A 320 17.08 -9.44 15.62
N PRO A 321 16.42 -8.32 15.94
CA PRO A 321 17.14 -7.07 16.18
C PRO A 321 17.80 -7.04 17.55
N LYS A 322 19.08 -6.63 17.58
CA LYS A 322 19.77 -6.18 18.80
C LYS A 322 19.60 -4.68 18.97
N ASN A 323 19.88 -4.20 20.19
CA ASN A 323 19.94 -2.76 20.49
C ASN A 323 18.72 -1.99 19.94
N THR A 324 17.55 -2.59 20.08
CA THR A 324 16.29 -2.10 19.50
C THR A 324 15.98 -0.64 19.86
N ARG A 325 16.32 -0.19 21.09
CA ARG A 325 16.15 1.21 21.52
C ARG A 325 16.97 2.18 20.67
N SER A 326 18.24 1.84 20.38
CA SER A 326 19.10 2.67 19.53
C SER A 326 18.63 2.67 18.07
N LEU A 327 18.22 1.50 17.56
CA LEU A 327 17.67 1.37 16.22
C LEU A 327 16.41 2.23 16.04
N ARG A 328 15.50 2.20 17.02
CA ARG A 328 14.29 3.00 16.99
C ARG A 328 14.54 4.50 16.98
N ARG A 329 15.48 4.97 17.81
CA ARG A 329 15.84 6.39 17.79
C ARG A 329 16.33 6.82 16.41
N LEU A 330 17.21 6.01 15.78
CA LEU A 330 17.69 6.28 14.43
C LEU A 330 16.59 6.22 13.37
N LEU A 331 15.62 5.31 13.53
CA LEU A 331 14.46 5.22 12.63
C LEU A 331 13.46 6.36 12.87
N GLY A 332 13.28 6.80 14.10
CA GLY A 332 12.43 7.92 14.46
C GLY A 332 12.80 9.23 13.77
N ASP A 333 14.07 9.36 13.36
CA ASP A 333 14.57 10.53 12.63
C ASP A 333 14.25 10.51 11.12
N VAL A 334 13.81 9.37 10.55
CA VAL A 334 13.63 9.20 9.10
C VAL A 334 12.39 8.40 8.71
N MET A 335 11.64 7.85 9.68
CA MET A 335 10.46 7.01 9.40
C MET A 335 9.25 7.48 10.21
N ILE A 336 8.11 7.56 9.53
CA ILE A 336 6.80 7.75 10.14
C ILE A 336 6.01 6.48 9.91
N ARG A 337 5.35 5.98 10.97
CA ARG A 337 4.54 4.78 10.90
C ARG A 337 3.33 4.91 11.82
N ASN A 338 2.18 5.13 11.22
CA ASN A 338 0.91 5.11 11.89
C ASN A 338 0.24 3.74 11.71
N ARG A 339 -0.52 3.32 12.72
CA ARG A 339 -1.31 2.09 12.71
C ARG A 339 -2.79 2.43 12.77
N ARG A 340 -3.62 1.64 12.11
CA ARG A 340 -5.08 1.80 12.14
C ARG A 340 -5.64 1.79 13.56
N SER A 341 -5.04 0.98 14.45
CA SER A 341 -5.46 0.89 15.85
C SER A 341 -5.11 2.11 16.72
N LYS A 342 -4.21 2.98 16.24
CA LYS A 342 -3.76 4.19 16.97
C LYS A 342 -4.33 5.49 16.42
N VAL A 343 -4.88 5.47 15.22
CA VAL A 343 -5.52 6.64 14.61
C VAL A 343 -7.00 6.69 15.01
N ASP A 344 -7.51 7.87 15.36
CA ASP A 344 -8.92 8.06 15.70
C ASP A 344 -9.80 8.10 14.43
N VAL A 345 -9.76 6.99 13.69
CA VAL A 345 -10.55 6.79 12.48
C VAL A 345 -11.30 5.47 12.60
N LYS A 346 -12.61 5.53 12.44
CA LYS A 346 -13.44 4.32 12.42
C LYS A 346 -13.28 3.63 11.07
N PHE A 347 -12.69 2.45 11.09
CA PHE A 347 -12.70 1.55 9.94
C PHE A 347 -13.93 0.64 10.01
N PRO A 348 -14.66 0.47 8.93
CA PRO A 348 -15.76 -0.49 8.89
C PRO A 348 -15.23 -1.92 9.09
N LYS A 349 -16.08 -2.79 9.63
CA LYS A 349 -15.74 -4.21 9.84
C LYS A 349 -15.65 -4.94 8.50
N ARG A 350 -14.86 -5.99 8.45
CA ARG A 350 -14.84 -6.95 7.35
C ARG A 350 -15.63 -8.18 7.76
N GLN A 351 -16.50 -8.61 6.88
CA GLN A 351 -17.25 -9.86 7.03
C GLN A 351 -16.98 -10.72 5.80
N ALA A 352 -16.29 -11.83 5.98
CA ALA A 352 -15.99 -12.74 4.89
C ALA A 352 -16.79 -14.03 5.06
N ALA A 353 -17.35 -14.51 3.95
CA ALA A 353 -18.03 -15.78 3.88
C ALA A 353 -17.45 -16.63 2.76
N ILE A 354 -17.36 -17.93 2.98
CA ILE A 354 -17.08 -18.91 1.94
C ILE A 354 -18.42 -19.48 1.49
N TYR A 355 -18.69 -19.38 0.20
CA TYR A 355 -19.88 -19.96 -0.41
C TYR A 355 -19.52 -21.29 -1.04
N HIS A 356 -19.81 -22.38 -0.32
CA HIS A 356 -19.52 -23.74 -0.76
C HIS A 356 -20.51 -24.20 -1.85
N LEU A 357 -19.96 -24.68 -2.95
CA LEU A 357 -20.72 -25.12 -4.12
C LEU A 357 -20.36 -26.56 -4.48
N GLU A 358 -21.37 -27.30 -4.89
CA GLU A 358 -21.19 -28.57 -5.55
C GLU A 358 -21.25 -28.37 -7.06
N LEU A 359 -20.25 -28.85 -7.78
CA LEU A 359 -20.27 -28.87 -9.23
C LEU A 359 -21.42 -29.74 -9.73
N SER A 360 -22.04 -29.34 -10.83
CA SER A 360 -22.98 -30.22 -11.55
C SER A 360 -22.21 -31.41 -12.13
N GLU A 361 -22.92 -32.48 -12.46
CA GLU A 361 -22.28 -33.68 -13.02
C GLU A 361 -21.44 -33.37 -14.27
N PRO A 362 -21.89 -32.56 -15.27
CA PRO A 362 -21.05 -32.18 -16.41
C PRO A 362 -19.82 -31.34 -16.02
N GLU A 363 -19.97 -30.44 -15.05
CA GLU A 363 -18.83 -29.61 -14.56
C GLU A 363 -17.81 -30.47 -13.83
N TRP A 364 -18.28 -31.43 -13.02
CA TRP A 364 -17.41 -32.38 -12.32
C TRP A 364 -16.63 -33.26 -13.30
N LEU A 365 -17.31 -33.78 -14.32
CA LEU A 365 -16.69 -34.59 -15.36
C LEU A 365 -15.62 -33.80 -16.12
N LEU A 366 -15.92 -32.55 -16.50
CA LEU A 366 -14.97 -31.66 -17.13
C LEU A 366 -13.75 -31.41 -16.23
N TYR A 367 -13.99 -31.10 -14.95
CA TYR A 367 -12.94 -30.83 -13.98
C TYR A 367 -12.02 -32.03 -13.77
N SER A 368 -12.62 -33.21 -13.57
CA SER A 368 -11.91 -34.46 -13.33
C SER A 368 -11.07 -34.88 -14.56
N ASP A 369 -11.70 -34.97 -15.73
CA ASP A 369 -11.06 -35.42 -16.96
C ASP A 369 -9.88 -34.52 -17.38
N VAL A 370 -10.08 -33.19 -17.33
CA VAL A 370 -9.03 -32.23 -17.67
C VAL A 370 -7.92 -32.23 -16.60
N THR A 371 -8.26 -32.34 -15.32
CA THR A 371 -7.25 -32.43 -14.24
C THR A 371 -6.39 -33.69 -14.42
N ASP A 372 -6.99 -34.82 -14.75
CA ASP A 372 -6.26 -36.08 -15.02
C ASP A 372 -5.40 -36.00 -16.27
N TYR A 373 -5.90 -35.36 -17.33
CA TYR A 373 -5.09 -35.04 -18.51
C TYR A 373 -3.86 -34.22 -18.17
N ILE A 374 -4.05 -33.14 -17.38
CA ILE A 374 -2.98 -32.24 -16.95
C ILE A 374 -1.94 -33.04 -16.14
N ARG A 375 -2.35 -33.83 -15.15
CA ARG A 375 -1.46 -34.66 -14.32
C ARG A 375 -0.64 -35.65 -15.19
N ARG A 376 -1.26 -36.31 -16.15
CA ARG A 376 -0.55 -37.23 -17.10
C ARG A 376 0.50 -36.51 -17.93
N ARG A 377 0.13 -35.31 -18.45
CA ARG A 377 1.04 -34.51 -19.30
C ARG A 377 2.19 -33.89 -18.50
N PHE A 378 1.97 -33.48 -17.24
CA PHE A 378 3.05 -33.02 -16.38
C PHE A 378 4.14 -34.07 -16.17
N ARG A 379 3.76 -35.31 -15.97
CA ARG A 379 4.71 -36.43 -15.79
C ARG A 379 5.56 -36.73 -17.05
N SER A 380 5.03 -36.46 -18.23
CA SER A 380 5.70 -36.66 -19.50
C SER A 380 6.48 -35.45 -20.02
N ALA A 381 6.33 -34.27 -19.40
CA ALA A 381 6.83 -32.98 -19.92
C ALA A 381 8.13 -32.53 -19.23
N ASP A 382 9.16 -33.39 -19.17
CA ASP A 382 10.38 -33.15 -18.38
C ASP A 382 11.20 -31.89 -18.75
N SER A 383 10.95 -31.20 -19.88
CA SER A 383 11.80 -30.10 -20.34
C SER A 383 11.05 -28.92 -20.95
N ASN A 384 9.75 -28.99 -21.23
CA ASN A 384 9.04 -27.95 -21.96
C ASN A 384 8.32 -26.96 -20.98
N LYS A 385 8.99 -25.84 -20.64
CA LYS A 385 8.45 -24.80 -19.75
C LYS A 385 7.14 -24.19 -20.27
N HIS A 386 6.97 -24.02 -21.58
CA HIS A 386 5.76 -23.44 -22.17
C HIS A 386 4.56 -24.36 -21.99
N LEU A 387 4.72 -25.65 -22.22
CA LEU A 387 3.66 -26.63 -21.99
C LEU A 387 3.24 -26.65 -20.51
N ARG A 388 4.20 -26.68 -19.58
CA ARG A 388 3.91 -26.64 -18.14
C ARG A 388 3.11 -25.40 -17.74
N LEU A 389 3.47 -24.21 -18.26
CA LEU A 389 2.74 -22.98 -17.98
C LEU A 389 1.31 -23.03 -18.52
N THR A 390 1.12 -23.58 -19.72
CA THR A 390 -0.23 -23.75 -20.32
C THR A 390 -1.07 -24.70 -19.48
N LEU A 391 -0.51 -25.80 -18.98
CA LEU A 391 -1.23 -26.75 -18.12
C LEU A 391 -1.63 -26.15 -16.78
N VAL A 392 -0.75 -25.35 -16.15
CA VAL A 392 -1.10 -24.61 -14.92
C VAL A 392 -2.22 -23.61 -15.19
N THR A 393 -2.16 -22.90 -16.31
CA THR A 393 -3.21 -21.95 -16.71
C THR A 393 -4.54 -22.67 -16.92
N LEU A 394 -4.54 -23.79 -17.59
CA LEU A 394 -5.73 -24.62 -17.82
C LEU A 394 -6.36 -25.07 -16.50
N GLN A 395 -5.56 -25.49 -15.50
CA GLN A 395 -6.06 -25.84 -14.18
C GLN A 395 -6.70 -24.66 -13.44
N LYS A 396 -6.11 -23.48 -13.54
CA LYS A 396 -6.70 -22.25 -12.96
C LYS A 396 -7.99 -21.86 -13.66
N GLU A 397 -8.06 -22.00 -14.98
CA GLU A 397 -9.27 -21.73 -15.78
C GLU A 397 -10.42 -22.67 -15.43
N LEU A 398 -10.13 -23.95 -15.14
CA LEU A 398 -11.12 -24.92 -14.66
C LEU A 398 -11.81 -24.48 -13.39
N SER A 399 -11.06 -23.84 -12.47
CA SER A 399 -11.60 -23.30 -11.23
C SER A 399 -12.44 -22.03 -11.46
N SER A 400 -12.29 -21.37 -12.60
CA SER A 400 -13.06 -20.14 -12.92
C SER A 400 -14.38 -20.49 -13.65
N SER A 401 -14.31 -20.90 -14.91
CA SER A 401 -15.50 -21.22 -15.67
C SER A 401 -15.26 -22.17 -16.84
N PRO A 402 -16.28 -22.94 -17.29
CA PRO A 402 -16.20 -23.73 -18.50
C PRO A 402 -15.81 -22.92 -19.75
N GLN A 403 -16.25 -21.64 -19.82
CA GLN A 403 -15.95 -20.75 -20.95
C GLN A 403 -14.48 -20.32 -20.98
N ALA A 404 -13.85 -20.15 -19.82
CA ALA A 404 -12.41 -19.86 -19.75
C ALA A 404 -11.59 -21.03 -20.28
N VAL A 405 -11.90 -22.24 -19.80
CA VAL A 405 -11.27 -23.50 -20.26
C VAL A 405 -11.45 -23.72 -21.74
N ALA A 406 -12.70 -23.55 -22.26
CA ALA A 406 -13.01 -23.74 -23.67
C ALA A 406 -12.14 -22.85 -24.58
N ALA A 407 -11.82 -21.63 -24.16
CA ALA A 407 -10.98 -20.73 -24.93
C ALA A 407 -9.55 -21.25 -25.09
N THR A 408 -8.96 -21.84 -24.05
CA THR A 408 -7.61 -22.44 -24.09
C THR A 408 -7.63 -23.79 -24.81
N LEU A 409 -8.63 -24.63 -24.52
CA LEU A 409 -8.78 -25.92 -25.23
C LEU A 409 -8.91 -25.72 -26.74
N ARG A 410 -9.67 -24.74 -27.22
CA ARG A 410 -9.82 -24.42 -28.63
C ARG A 410 -8.49 -24.10 -29.31
N LYS A 411 -7.61 -23.36 -28.62
CA LYS A 411 -6.26 -23.07 -29.10
C LYS A 411 -5.41 -24.34 -29.15
N MET A 412 -5.48 -25.19 -28.13
CA MET A 412 -4.74 -26.43 -28.06
C MET A 412 -5.18 -27.45 -29.12
N VAL A 413 -6.49 -27.53 -29.42
CA VAL A 413 -7.02 -28.36 -30.51
C VAL A 413 -6.53 -27.90 -31.88
N ALA A 414 -6.42 -26.56 -32.07
CA ALA A 414 -5.93 -25.99 -33.31
C ALA A 414 -4.42 -26.12 -33.52
N ASP A 415 -3.68 -26.44 -32.46
CA ASP A 415 -2.23 -26.59 -32.52
C ASP A 415 -1.83 -27.86 -33.25
N ARG A 416 -1.06 -27.70 -34.33
CA ARG A 416 -0.60 -28.79 -35.20
C ARG A 416 0.55 -29.62 -34.61
N GLU A 417 1.18 -29.13 -33.54
CA GLU A 417 2.24 -29.86 -32.84
C GLU A 417 1.70 -31.05 -32.02
N HIS A 418 0.41 -31.05 -31.71
CA HIS A 418 -0.23 -32.17 -31.02
C HIS A 418 -0.54 -33.33 -31.94
N SER A 419 -0.36 -34.56 -31.41
CA SER A 419 -0.78 -35.78 -32.11
C SER A 419 -2.29 -35.82 -32.32
N ASP A 420 -2.75 -36.58 -33.33
CA ASP A 420 -4.18 -36.73 -33.61
C ASP A 420 -4.95 -37.27 -32.41
N ALA A 421 -4.36 -38.24 -31.68
CA ALA A 421 -4.96 -38.76 -30.45
C ALA A 421 -5.12 -37.69 -29.36
N THR A 422 -4.11 -36.84 -29.18
CA THR A 422 -4.17 -35.73 -28.23
C THR A 422 -5.21 -34.69 -28.66
N ARG A 423 -5.26 -34.36 -29.95
CA ARG A 423 -6.27 -33.41 -30.46
C ARG A 423 -7.69 -33.94 -30.30
N ALA A 424 -7.93 -35.23 -30.53
CA ALA A 424 -9.22 -35.87 -30.33
C ALA A 424 -9.65 -35.84 -28.84
N GLU A 425 -8.72 -36.09 -27.92
CA GLU A 425 -8.98 -36.00 -26.48
C GLU A 425 -9.33 -34.56 -26.06
N LEU A 426 -8.57 -33.56 -26.51
CA LEU A 426 -8.80 -32.16 -26.24
C LEU A 426 -10.12 -31.65 -26.86
N ALA A 427 -10.50 -32.14 -28.05
CA ALA A 427 -11.77 -31.80 -28.68
C ALA A 427 -12.96 -32.31 -27.86
N ARG A 428 -12.87 -33.51 -27.28
CA ARG A 428 -13.90 -34.05 -26.38
C ARG A 428 -14.07 -33.15 -25.15
N PHE A 429 -12.98 -32.67 -24.54
CA PHE A 429 -13.03 -31.76 -23.41
C PHE A 429 -13.66 -30.40 -23.80
N LEU A 430 -13.34 -29.94 -25.01
CA LEU A 430 -13.92 -28.70 -25.55
C LEU A 430 -15.45 -28.84 -25.75
N GLU A 431 -15.90 -29.94 -26.36
CA GLU A 431 -17.33 -30.22 -26.54
C GLU A 431 -18.05 -30.26 -25.19
N LEU A 432 -17.47 -30.90 -24.18
CA LEU A 432 -18.00 -30.97 -22.84
C LEU A 432 -18.09 -29.57 -22.19
N ALA A 433 -17.03 -28.75 -22.30
CA ALA A 433 -17.02 -27.39 -21.77
C ALA A 433 -18.08 -26.49 -22.44
N GLU A 434 -18.27 -26.63 -23.76
CA GLU A 434 -19.27 -25.88 -24.53
C GLU A 434 -20.72 -26.36 -24.27
N SER A 435 -20.89 -27.60 -23.84
CA SER A 435 -22.21 -28.15 -23.49
C SER A 435 -22.77 -27.61 -22.16
N ILE A 436 -21.96 -26.95 -21.32
CA ILE A 436 -22.38 -26.40 -20.04
C ILE A 436 -22.90 -24.98 -20.22
N PRO A 437 -24.22 -24.74 -20.21
CA PRO A 437 -24.76 -23.41 -20.53
C PRO A 437 -24.65 -22.42 -19.39
N VAL A 438 -24.79 -22.91 -18.15
CA VAL A 438 -24.74 -22.08 -16.93
C VAL A 438 -23.97 -22.81 -15.83
N ALA A 439 -22.84 -22.27 -15.44
CA ALA A 439 -22.02 -22.80 -14.36
C ALA A 439 -22.68 -22.59 -12.98
N ARG A 440 -22.42 -23.51 -12.03
CA ARG A 440 -22.93 -23.42 -10.64
C ARG A 440 -22.50 -22.13 -9.94
N LYS A 441 -21.29 -21.66 -10.16
CA LYS A 441 -20.82 -20.38 -9.63
C LYS A 441 -21.68 -19.19 -10.08
N LEU A 442 -22.11 -19.20 -11.36
CA LEU A 442 -22.98 -18.15 -11.89
C LEU A 442 -24.38 -18.17 -11.26
N THR A 443 -24.92 -19.36 -11.00
CA THR A 443 -26.18 -19.51 -10.24
C THR A 443 -26.02 -18.97 -8.82
N ALA A 444 -24.90 -19.25 -8.17
CA ALA A 444 -24.60 -18.73 -6.83
C ALA A 444 -24.49 -17.19 -6.81
N VAL A 445 -23.88 -16.59 -7.82
CA VAL A 445 -23.88 -15.13 -7.97
C VAL A 445 -25.32 -14.58 -7.99
N ARG A 446 -26.22 -15.19 -8.74
CA ARG A 446 -27.62 -14.78 -8.77
C ARG A 446 -28.28 -14.90 -7.39
N GLU A 447 -28.10 -16.02 -6.67
CA GLU A 447 -28.60 -16.23 -5.33
C GLU A 447 -28.09 -15.16 -4.34
N ILE A 448 -26.80 -14.80 -4.42
CA ILE A 448 -26.20 -13.74 -3.60
C ILE A 448 -26.82 -12.39 -3.95
N LEU A 449 -26.94 -12.05 -5.22
CA LEU A 449 -27.54 -10.80 -5.66
C LEU A 449 -29.00 -10.65 -5.25
N GLU A 450 -29.79 -11.74 -5.23
CA GLU A 450 -31.16 -11.75 -4.75
C GLU A 450 -31.25 -11.52 -3.23
N ARG A 451 -30.31 -12.10 -2.47
CA ARG A 451 -30.31 -12.05 -1.01
C ARG A 451 -29.72 -10.76 -0.44
N TYR A 452 -28.69 -10.19 -1.09
CA TYR A 452 -27.97 -9.04 -0.59
C TYR A 452 -28.16 -7.85 -1.54
N PRO A 453 -29.07 -6.91 -1.22
CA PRO A 453 -29.32 -5.74 -2.05
C PRO A 453 -28.13 -4.78 -2.04
N GLY A 454 -28.04 -3.91 -3.04
CA GLY A 454 -27.00 -2.90 -3.17
C GLY A 454 -26.05 -3.16 -4.33
N LYS A 455 -24.99 -2.35 -4.40
CA LYS A 455 -23.96 -2.48 -5.44
C LYS A 455 -22.99 -3.59 -5.09
N VAL A 456 -22.60 -4.36 -6.09
CA VAL A 456 -21.71 -5.51 -5.92
C VAL A 456 -20.57 -5.45 -6.95
N LEU A 457 -19.36 -5.60 -6.46
CA LEU A 457 -18.16 -5.75 -7.29
C LEU A 457 -17.81 -7.24 -7.37
N ILE A 458 -17.75 -7.79 -8.58
CA ILE A 458 -17.37 -9.18 -8.83
C ILE A 458 -15.98 -9.20 -9.47
N PHE A 459 -15.05 -9.94 -8.88
CA PHE A 459 -13.72 -10.16 -9.44
C PHE A 459 -13.61 -11.53 -10.09
N THR A 460 -12.96 -11.55 -11.25
CA THR A 460 -12.50 -12.77 -11.94
C THR A 460 -11.14 -12.55 -12.60
N GLU A 461 -10.30 -13.58 -12.67
CA GLU A 461 -9.00 -13.48 -13.36
C GLU A 461 -9.16 -13.52 -14.89
N TYR A 462 -10.26 -14.08 -15.41
CA TYR A 462 -10.42 -14.41 -16.82
C TYR A 462 -11.43 -13.53 -17.55
N ARG A 463 -11.00 -13.01 -18.69
CA ARG A 463 -11.82 -12.16 -19.53
C ARG A 463 -13.06 -12.91 -20.08
N GLN A 464 -12.92 -14.16 -20.45
CA GLN A 464 -14.02 -15.01 -20.93
C GLN A 464 -15.08 -15.22 -19.86
N THR A 465 -14.67 -15.40 -18.61
CA THR A 465 -15.58 -15.47 -17.46
C THR A 465 -16.27 -14.14 -17.25
N LEU A 466 -15.54 -13.02 -17.31
CA LEU A 466 -16.13 -11.66 -17.22
C LEU A 466 -17.20 -11.45 -18.31
N GLU A 467 -16.87 -11.73 -19.58
CA GLU A 467 -17.80 -11.56 -20.70
C GLU A 467 -19.06 -12.43 -20.54
N THR A 468 -18.89 -13.65 -20.02
CA THR A 468 -20.02 -14.55 -19.73
C THR A 468 -20.88 -14.04 -18.58
N LEU A 469 -20.28 -13.57 -17.50
CA LEU A 469 -20.99 -12.95 -16.36
C LEU A 469 -21.79 -11.73 -16.82
N VAL A 470 -21.19 -10.81 -17.58
CA VAL A 470 -21.86 -9.61 -18.09
C VAL A 470 -23.06 -9.99 -18.97
N ARG A 471 -22.88 -10.92 -19.89
CA ARG A 471 -23.95 -11.38 -20.78
C ARG A 471 -25.11 -12.04 -20.02
N GLN A 472 -24.83 -12.92 -19.09
CA GLN A 472 -25.85 -13.69 -18.36
C GLN A 472 -26.58 -12.83 -17.31
N LEU A 473 -25.88 -11.97 -16.59
CA LEU A 473 -26.50 -11.03 -15.65
C LEU A 473 -27.40 -10.05 -16.41
N GLY A 474 -26.94 -9.55 -17.56
CA GLY A 474 -27.77 -8.72 -18.43
C GLY A 474 -29.00 -9.44 -18.95
N ALA A 475 -28.89 -10.70 -19.36
CA ALA A 475 -30.05 -11.52 -19.78
C ALA A 475 -31.05 -11.76 -18.65
N TRP A 476 -30.62 -11.73 -17.39
CA TRP A 476 -31.51 -11.78 -16.22
C TRP A 476 -32.07 -10.43 -15.80
N GLY A 477 -31.83 -9.38 -16.60
CA GLY A 477 -32.33 -8.02 -16.31
C GLY A 477 -31.56 -7.29 -15.21
N ILE A 478 -30.37 -7.78 -14.83
CA ILE A 478 -29.53 -7.13 -13.83
C ILE A 478 -28.62 -6.14 -14.55
N GLY A 479 -28.69 -4.86 -14.15
CA GLY A 479 -27.80 -3.83 -14.68
C GLY A 479 -26.35 -4.13 -14.32
N VAL A 480 -25.53 -4.39 -15.34
CA VAL A 480 -24.14 -4.86 -15.18
C VAL A 480 -23.22 -4.12 -16.14
N VAL A 481 -21.99 -3.87 -15.69
CA VAL A 481 -20.90 -3.32 -16.50
C VAL A 481 -19.65 -4.16 -16.35
N GLY A 482 -18.95 -4.39 -17.47
CA GLY A 482 -17.67 -5.08 -17.50
C GLY A 482 -16.51 -4.08 -17.40
N PHE A 483 -15.45 -4.45 -16.64
CA PHE A 483 -14.29 -3.61 -16.40
C PHE A 483 -12.98 -4.41 -16.49
N HIS A 484 -12.18 -4.15 -17.51
CA HIS A 484 -10.95 -4.91 -17.76
C HIS A 484 -9.84 -4.06 -18.39
N GLY A 485 -8.61 -4.55 -18.36
CA GLY A 485 -7.43 -3.84 -18.82
C GLY A 485 -7.44 -3.42 -20.31
N GLY A 486 -8.22 -4.10 -21.14
CA GLY A 486 -8.34 -3.80 -22.57
C GLY A 486 -9.31 -2.64 -22.92
N LEU A 487 -9.96 -2.01 -21.93
CA LEU A 487 -10.79 -0.82 -22.13
C LEU A 487 -9.93 0.43 -22.29
N SER A 488 -10.35 1.38 -23.13
CA SER A 488 -9.74 2.72 -23.19
C SER A 488 -9.98 3.47 -21.88
N ILE A 489 -9.24 4.59 -21.68
CA ILE A 489 -9.40 5.42 -20.47
C ILE A 489 -10.83 5.94 -20.37
N GLU A 490 -11.40 6.44 -21.47
CA GLU A 490 -12.76 6.97 -21.52
C GLU A 490 -13.81 5.89 -21.22
N GLN A 491 -13.59 4.67 -21.73
CA GLN A 491 -14.47 3.53 -21.44
C GLN A 491 -14.40 3.11 -19.97
N LYS A 492 -13.22 3.17 -19.36
CA LYS A 492 -13.02 2.89 -17.94
C LYS A 492 -13.74 3.92 -17.07
N GLU A 493 -13.62 5.20 -17.40
CA GLU A 493 -14.29 6.28 -16.68
C GLU A 493 -15.82 6.17 -16.79
N ALA A 494 -16.31 5.92 -18.00
CA ALA A 494 -17.74 5.70 -18.24
C ALA A 494 -18.29 4.50 -17.45
N ALA A 495 -17.53 3.40 -17.38
CA ALA A 495 -17.93 2.21 -16.62
C ALA A 495 -17.97 2.48 -15.10
N VAL A 496 -16.98 3.19 -14.56
CA VAL A 496 -16.96 3.59 -13.15
C VAL A 496 -18.10 4.56 -12.84
N ALA A 497 -18.34 5.55 -13.69
CA ALA A 497 -19.44 6.51 -13.55
C ALA A 497 -20.81 5.80 -13.59
N ALA A 498 -21.02 4.89 -14.53
CA ALA A 498 -22.22 4.08 -14.62
C ALA A 498 -22.43 3.21 -13.37
N PHE A 499 -21.37 2.58 -12.86
CA PHE A 499 -21.45 1.77 -11.64
C PHE A 499 -21.64 2.63 -10.39
N ARG A 500 -21.02 3.81 -10.30
CA ARG A 500 -21.28 4.76 -9.20
C ARG A 500 -22.72 5.22 -9.19
N GLY A 501 -23.29 5.49 -10.37
CA GLY A 501 -24.66 5.93 -10.55
C GLY A 501 -24.93 7.27 -9.85
N THR A 502 -26.23 7.55 -9.65
CA THR A 502 -26.71 8.80 -9.04
C THR A 502 -26.97 8.66 -7.53
N GLY A 503 -26.71 7.49 -6.94
CA GLY A 503 -27.04 7.17 -5.55
C GLY A 503 -28.54 6.97 -5.29
N LYS A 504 -29.37 6.99 -6.36
CA LYS A 504 -30.81 6.76 -6.26
C LYS A 504 -31.11 5.26 -6.26
N ARG A 505 -32.23 4.88 -5.60
CA ARG A 505 -32.68 3.48 -5.43
C ARG A 505 -32.86 2.71 -6.74
N ASN A 506 -32.98 3.40 -7.88
CA ASN A 506 -33.18 2.83 -9.21
C ASN A 506 -31.97 3.06 -10.14
N ASP A 507 -30.75 3.06 -9.63
CA ASP A 507 -29.57 3.12 -10.49
C ASP A 507 -29.55 1.91 -11.45
N PRO A 508 -29.41 2.13 -12.78
CA PRO A 508 -29.51 1.07 -13.76
C PRO A 508 -28.39 0.03 -13.66
N VAL A 509 -27.20 0.43 -13.17
CA VAL A 509 -26.05 -0.47 -13.01
C VAL A 509 -25.84 -0.81 -11.55
N ARG A 510 -26.10 -2.08 -11.22
CA ARG A 510 -25.94 -2.62 -9.89
C ARG A 510 -24.65 -3.40 -9.70
N VAL A 511 -24.17 -4.02 -10.76
CA VAL A 511 -23.03 -4.94 -10.71
C VAL A 511 -21.90 -4.44 -11.59
N MET A 512 -20.69 -4.46 -11.08
CA MET A 512 -19.46 -4.33 -11.87
C MET A 512 -18.73 -5.65 -11.83
N VAL A 513 -18.45 -6.24 -13.01
CA VAL A 513 -17.57 -7.40 -13.14
C VAL A 513 -16.20 -6.93 -13.59
N SER A 514 -15.18 -7.20 -12.81
CA SER A 514 -13.83 -6.67 -13.07
C SER A 514 -12.78 -7.79 -13.12
N THR A 515 -11.80 -7.60 -14.02
CA THR A 515 -10.51 -8.29 -13.90
C THR A 515 -9.58 -7.50 -12.97
N GLU A 516 -8.55 -8.13 -12.43
CA GLU A 516 -7.58 -7.44 -11.55
C GLU A 516 -6.94 -6.23 -12.23
N SER A 517 -6.44 -6.40 -13.46
CA SER A 517 -5.84 -5.32 -14.23
C SER A 517 -6.82 -4.19 -14.58
N GLY A 518 -8.11 -4.46 -14.59
CA GLY A 518 -9.15 -3.44 -14.75
C GLY A 518 -9.28 -2.54 -13.51
N ALA A 519 -9.51 -3.16 -12.35
CA ALA A 519 -9.77 -2.44 -11.09
C ALA A 519 -8.53 -1.85 -10.44
N GLU A 520 -7.34 -2.14 -10.96
CA GLU A 520 -6.10 -1.65 -10.40
C GLU A 520 -6.05 -0.13 -10.43
N GLY A 521 -5.78 0.48 -9.28
CA GLY A 521 -5.70 1.92 -9.14
C GLY A 521 -7.03 2.69 -8.95
N ARG A 522 -8.19 2.07 -9.08
CA ARG A 522 -9.48 2.76 -8.97
C ARG A 522 -10.04 2.77 -7.55
N ASN A 523 -10.67 3.88 -7.18
CA ASN A 523 -11.39 4.02 -5.92
C ASN A 523 -12.85 3.60 -6.11
N LEU A 524 -13.24 2.48 -5.49
CA LEU A 524 -14.59 1.91 -5.55
C LEU A 524 -15.27 1.87 -4.16
N GLN A 525 -14.90 2.76 -3.24
CA GLN A 525 -15.39 2.81 -1.85
C GLN A 525 -16.90 3.04 -1.72
N PHE A 526 -17.57 3.55 -2.77
CA PHE A 526 -19.03 3.66 -2.80
C PHE A 526 -19.73 2.28 -2.89
N CYS A 527 -18.97 1.21 -3.06
CA CYS A 527 -19.42 -0.18 -3.00
C CYS A 527 -18.83 -0.84 -1.75
N HIS A 528 -19.61 -1.68 -1.07
CA HIS A 528 -19.19 -2.39 0.14
C HIS A 528 -19.39 -3.90 0.07
N GLN A 529 -19.82 -4.43 -1.10
CA GLN A 529 -19.99 -5.87 -1.31
C GLN A 529 -19.07 -6.35 -2.43
N LEU A 530 -18.35 -7.43 -2.16
CA LEU A 530 -17.36 -8.00 -3.06
C LEU A 530 -17.61 -9.50 -3.23
N ILE A 531 -17.63 -9.97 -4.47
CA ILE A 531 -17.63 -11.41 -4.78
C ILE A 531 -16.31 -11.75 -5.46
N ASN A 532 -15.56 -12.66 -4.89
CA ASN A 532 -14.47 -13.35 -5.57
C ASN A 532 -15.08 -14.55 -6.30
N TYR A 533 -15.29 -14.41 -7.61
CA TYR A 533 -15.85 -15.47 -8.45
C TYR A 533 -14.88 -16.63 -8.61
N ASP A 534 -13.61 -16.32 -8.81
CA ASP A 534 -12.47 -17.21 -8.71
C ASP A 534 -11.44 -16.68 -7.71
N LEU A 535 -10.69 -17.61 -7.13
CA LEU A 535 -9.68 -17.31 -6.13
C LEU A 535 -8.30 -17.40 -6.74
N PRO A 536 -7.55 -16.28 -6.75
CA PRO A 536 -6.17 -16.32 -7.20
C PRO A 536 -5.32 -17.19 -6.27
N TRP A 537 -4.37 -17.91 -6.82
CA TRP A 537 -3.43 -18.72 -6.05
C TRP A 537 -2.50 -17.84 -5.19
N ASN A 538 -2.35 -16.58 -5.54
CA ASN A 538 -1.64 -15.60 -4.73
C ASN A 538 -2.61 -14.88 -3.78
N PRO A 539 -2.54 -15.12 -2.46
CA PRO A 539 -3.46 -14.51 -1.49
C PRO A 539 -3.34 -12.99 -1.39
N MET A 540 -2.19 -12.42 -1.76
CA MET A 540 -2.02 -10.96 -1.81
C MET A 540 -2.96 -10.29 -2.80
N ARG A 541 -3.33 -10.98 -3.88
CA ARG A 541 -4.31 -10.47 -4.84
C ARG A 541 -5.71 -10.38 -4.22
N ILE A 542 -6.08 -11.35 -3.37
CA ILE A 542 -7.36 -11.28 -2.63
C ILE A 542 -7.36 -10.05 -1.71
N GLU A 543 -6.26 -9.81 -0.98
CA GLU A 543 -6.13 -8.61 -0.16
C GLU A 543 -6.19 -7.31 -0.98
N GLN A 544 -5.55 -7.28 -2.13
CA GLN A 544 -5.61 -6.13 -3.04
C GLN A 544 -7.03 -5.89 -3.56
N ARG A 545 -7.79 -6.96 -3.89
CA ARG A 545 -9.22 -6.86 -4.25
C ARG A 545 -10.05 -6.26 -3.12
N ILE A 546 -9.90 -6.76 -1.89
CA ILE A 546 -10.57 -6.23 -0.69
C ILE A 546 -10.19 -4.77 -0.47
N GLY A 547 -8.92 -4.45 -0.62
CA GLY A 547 -8.40 -3.08 -0.49
C GLY A 547 -8.97 -2.07 -1.48
N ARG A 548 -9.70 -2.50 -2.54
CA ARG A 548 -10.42 -1.57 -3.42
C ARG A 548 -11.65 -0.96 -2.77
N LEU A 549 -12.25 -1.67 -1.81
CA LEU A 549 -13.45 -1.25 -1.09
C LEU A 549 -13.14 -0.82 0.34
N HIS A 550 -12.28 -1.56 1.03
CA HIS A 550 -11.96 -1.36 2.44
C HIS A 550 -10.78 -0.40 2.62
N ARG A 551 -11.07 0.89 2.52
CA ARG A 551 -10.10 1.99 2.68
C ARG A 551 -10.66 3.06 3.61
N LEU A 552 -9.80 4.03 3.96
CA LEU A 552 -10.21 5.25 4.66
C LEU A 552 -11.34 5.95 3.87
N GLY A 553 -12.41 6.37 4.56
CA GLY A 553 -13.60 6.93 3.92
C GLY A 553 -14.67 5.92 3.51
N GLN A 554 -14.50 4.60 3.81
CA GLN A 554 -15.58 3.63 3.66
C GLN A 554 -16.53 3.73 4.86
N GLU A 555 -17.80 4.00 4.59
CA GLU A 555 -18.82 4.23 5.63
C GLU A 555 -19.57 2.95 6.06
N HIS A 556 -19.49 1.89 5.25
CA HIS A 556 -20.24 0.66 5.46
C HIS A 556 -19.32 -0.54 5.71
N ASP A 557 -19.79 -1.48 6.51
CA ASP A 557 -19.11 -2.77 6.68
C ASP A 557 -18.95 -3.48 5.33
N VAL A 558 -17.75 -4.01 5.08
CA VAL A 558 -17.42 -4.64 3.80
C VAL A 558 -17.72 -6.13 3.88
N THR A 559 -18.63 -6.59 3.05
CA THR A 559 -19.01 -7.99 2.93
C THR A 559 -18.30 -8.65 1.75
N ILE A 560 -17.64 -9.76 1.99
CA ILE A 560 -16.80 -10.47 1.02
C ILE A 560 -17.33 -11.89 0.87
N PHE A 561 -17.74 -12.24 -0.34
CA PHE A 561 -18.18 -13.59 -0.70
C PHE A 561 -17.10 -14.27 -1.53
N ASN A 562 -16.59 -15.40 -1.06
CA ASN A 562 -15.61 -16.20 -1.77
C ASN A 562 -16.31 -17.45 -2.31
N LEU A 563 -16.46 -17.56 -3.62
CA LEU A 563 -17.07 -18.75 -4.23
C LEU A 563 -16.04 -19.88 -4.28
N SER A 564 -16.37 -21.03 -3.79
CA SER A 564 -15.49 -22.19 -3.76
C SER A 564 -16.26 -23.47 -4.13
N CYS A 565 -15.80 -24.20 -5.11
CA CYS A 565 -16.37 -25.50 -5.48
C CYS A 565 -15.71 -26.59 -4.63
N ASN A 566 -16.54 -27.42 -3.97
CA ASN A 566 -16.08 -28.53 -3.17
C ASN A 566 -15.23 -29.50 -4.00
N GLU A 567 -14.30 -30.17 -3.37
CA GLU A 567 -13.40 -31.17 -4.01
C GLU A 567 -12.55 -30.62 -5.16
N THR A 568 -12.30 -29.32 -5.17
CA THR A 568 -11.38 -28.68 -6.13
C THR A 568 -10.16 -28.10 -5.44
N ILE A 569 -9.11 -27.82 -6.22
CA ILE A 569 -7.90 -27.14 -5.69
C ILE A 569 -8.25 -25.80 -5.02
N GLU A 570 -9.26 -25.10 -5.54
CA GLU A 570 -9.71 -23.82 -5.00
C GLU A 570 -10.28 -23.96 -3.56
N ALA A 571 -11.03 -25.06 -3.30
CA ALA A 571 -11.53 -25.35 -1.97
C ALA A 571 -10.40 -25.59 -0.97
N HIS A 572 -9.36 -26.29 -1.38
CA HIS A 572 -8.19 -26.51 -0.52
C HIS A 572 -7.41 -25.23 -0.26
N ILE A 573 -7.26 -24.38 -1.26
CA ILE A 573 -6.57 -23.09 -1.12
C ILE A 573 -7.33 -22.19 -0.16
N ILE A 574 -8.65 -22.03 -0.31
CA ILE A 574 -9.43 -21.15 0.58
C ILE A 574 -9.48 -21.67 2.00
N GLU A 575 -9.57 -22.98 2.20
CA GLU A 575 -9.50 -23.60 3.52
C GLU A 575 -8.15 -23.28 4.20
N LEU A 576 -7.06 -23.43 3.48
CA LEU A 576 -5.72 -23.13 3.96
C LEU A 576 -5.57 -21.65 4.34
N LEU A 577 -6.03 -20.73 3.48
CA LEU A 577 -5.97 -19.29 3.72
C LEU A 577 -6.89 -18.86 4.86
N ALA A 578 -8.10 -19.38 4.93
CA ALA A 578 -9.09 -19.00 5.94
C ALA A 578 -8.76 -19.58 7.32
N ARG A 579 -8.45 -20.89 7.40
CA ARG A 579 -8.28 -21.58 8.68
C ARG A 579 -6.85 -21.54 9.21
N LYS A 580 -5.82 -21.68 8.34
CA LYS A 580 -4.43 -21.78 8.78
C LYS A 580 -3.78 -20.41 8.94
N ILE A 581 -3.93 -19.53 7.95
CA ILE A 581 -3.41 -18.18 8.00
C ILE A 581 -4.37 -17.23 8.71
N ARG A 582 -5.68 -17.52 8.70
CA ARG A 582 -6.76 -16.62 9.09
C ARG A 582 -6.68 -15.28 8.36
N MET A 583 -6.49 -15.38 7.04
CA MET A 583 -6.21 -14.23 6.18
C MET A 583 -7.25 -13.10 6.34
N PHE A 584 -8.51 -13.46 6.50
CA PHE A 584 -9.60 -12.48 6.62
C PHE A 584 -9.66 -11.77 7.97
N GLU A 585 -8.95 -12.27 8.98
CA GLU A 585 -8.78 -11.64 10.29
C GLU A 585 -7.59 -10.70 10.33
N LEU A 586 -6.66 -10.81 9.37
CA LEU A 586 -5.45 -10.03 9.33
C LEU A 586 -5.73 -8.60 8.86
N VAL A 587 -4.97 -7.67 9.39
CA VAL A 587 -4.90 -6.32 8.81
C VAL A 587 -4.15 -6.40 7.49
N ILE A 588 -4.57 -5.59 6.50
CA ILE A 588 -3.91 -5.54 5.20
C ILE A 588 -2.40 -5.30 5.39
N GLY A 589 -1.58 -6.12 4.75
CA GLY A 589 -0.12 -6.09 4.86
C GLY A 589 0.47 -7.05 5.90
N GLU A 590 -0.30 -7.57 6.86
CA GLU A 590 0.19 -8.59 7.80
C GLU A 590 0.45 -9.92 7.11
N LEU A 591 -0.33 -10.23 6.08
CA LEU A 591 -0.16 -11.44 5.29
C LEU A 591 1.22 -11.52 4.62
N ASP A 592 1.71 -10.41 4.06
CA ASP A 592 3.06 -10.34 3.48
C ASP A 592 4.15 -10.64 4.52
N LEU A 593 3.96 -10.15 5.75
CA LEU A 593 4.89 -10.41 6.85
C LEU A 593 4.89 -11.88 7.27
N ILE A 594 3.72 -12.52 7.26
CA ILE A 594 3.61 -13.96 7.57
C ILE A 594 4.25 -14.78 6.46
N LEU A 595 3.91 -14.50 5.20
CA LEU A 595 4.45 -15.22 4.05
C LEU A 595 5.96 -15.02 3.88
N GLY A 596 6.47 -13.82 4.21
CA GLY A 596 7.91 -13.54 4.24
C GLY A 596 8.69 -14.33 5.31
N ASN A 597 8.01 -14.89 6.32
CA ASN A 597 8.60 -15.76 7.34
C ASN A 597 8.59 -17.26 6.96
N VAL A 598 8.08 -17.62 5.78
CA VAL A 598 8.19 -18.99 5.24
C VAL A 598 9.64 -19.23 4.81
N GLU A 599 10.23 -20.32 5.23
CA GLU A 599 11.60 -20.68 4.90
C GLU A 599 11.78 -20.96 3.39
N GLY A 600 12.76 -20.30 2.78
CA GLY A 600 13.04 -20.38 1.34
C GLY A 600 12.54 -19.15 0.59
N ALA A 601 13.28 -18.69 -0.41
CA ALA A 601 12.97 -17.48 -1.20
C ALA A 601 11.80 -17.63 -2.18
N LYS A 602 10.90 -18.62 -1.97
CA LYS A 602 9.81 -18.95 -2.88
C LYS A 602 8.53 -18.21 -2.48
N SER A 603 7.77 -17.76 -3.47
CA SER A 603 6.45 -17.19 -3.23
C SER A 603 5.46 -18.28 -2.80
N PHE A 604 4.38 -17.87 -2.08
CA PHE A 604 3.31 -18.80 -1.73
C PHE A 604 2.70 -19.49 -2.96
N GLU A 605 2.57 -18.78 -4.07
CA GLU A 605 2.07 -19.31 -5.34
C GLU A 605 3.02 -20.39 -5.90
N ASP A 606 4.35 -20.21 -5.75
CA ASP A 606 5.33 -21.21 -6.16
C ASP A 606 5.23 -22.48 -5.29
N LEU A 607 5.03 -22.33 -3.99
CA LEU A 607 4.85 -23.46 -3.08
C LEU A 607 3.57 -24.26 -3.39
N LEU A 608 2.46 -23.56 -3.66
CA LEU A 608 1.22 -24.20 -4.10
C LEU A 608 1.39 -24.93 -5.41
N ARG A 609 2.04 -24.29 -6.38
CA ARG A 609 2.32 -24.88 -7.69
C ARG A 609 3.16 -26.13 -7.54
N GLU A 610 4.24 -26.11 -6.78
CA GLU A 610 5.10 -27.27 -6.53
C GLU A 610 4.34 -28.41 -5.83
N ALA A 611 3.53 -28.11 -4.82
CA ALA A 611 2.70 -29.11 -4.15
C ALA A 611 1.73 -29.78 -5.13
N TRP A 612 1.13 -28.98 -6.01
CA TRP A 612 0.21 -29.47 -7.02
C TRP A 612 0.93 -30.25 -8.15
N GLU A 613 2.03 -29.74 -8.69
CA GLU A 613 2.84 -30.39 -9.72
C GLU A 613 3.39 -31.75 -9.27
N ALA A 614 3.76 -31.85 -7.98
CA ALA A 614 4.33 -33.07 -7.40
C ALA A 614 3.24 -34.08 -6.98
N SER A 615 1.96 -33.72 -6.99
CA SER A 615 0.89 -34.60 -6.55
C SER A 615 0.56 -35.67 -7.58
N SER A 616 0.36 -36.89 -7.06
CA SER A 616 0.00 -38.06 -7.89
C SER A 616 -1.49 -38.37 -7.92
N SER A 617 -2.21 -37.90 -6.92
CA SER A 617 -3.65 -38.09 -6.75
C SER A 617 -4.21 -36.91 -5.95
N GLU A 618 -5.54 -36.85 -5.82
CA GLU A 618 -6.21 -35.85 -4.99
C GLU A 618 -5.84 -35.98 -3.51
N ASP A 619 -5.72 -37.21 -3.01
CA ASP A 619 -5.35 -37.47 -1.62
C ASP A 619 -3.86 -37.11 -1.36
N ASP A 620 -2.98 -37.33 -2.33
CA ASP A 620 -1.59 -36.86 -2.25
C ASP A 620 -1.53 -35.34 -2.24
N LEU A 621 -2.32 -34.66 -3.08
CA LEU A 621 -2.44 -33.20 -3.06
C LEU A 621 -2.92 -32.68 -1.70
N ARG A 622 -3.99 -33.27 -1.14
CA ARG A 622 -4.51 -32.92 0.19
C ARG A 622 -3.43 -33.07 1.27
N THR A 623 -2.63 -34.12 1.19
CA THR A 623 -1.55 -34.36 2.15
C THR A 623 -0.48 -33.28 2.05
N ARG A 624 -0.01 -32.97 0.84
CA ARG A 624 0.98 -31.92 0.59
C ARG A 624 0.51 -30.52 0.98
N LEU A 625 -0.75 -30.21 0.73
CA LEU A 625 -1.36 -28.94 1.15
C LEU A 625 -1.53 -28.87 2.66
N ARG A 626 -1.76 -30.00 3.34
CA ARG A 626 -1.77 -30.06 4.81
C ARG A 626 -0.39 -29.77 5.39
N ASP A 627 0.67 -30.32 4.80
CA ASP A 627 2.04 -30.05 5.21
C ASP A 627 2.41 -28.58 4.99
N LEU A 628 2.03 -28.01 3.85
CA LEU A 628 2.16 -26.57 3.60
C LEU A 628 1.40 -25.74 4.64
N GLY A 629 0.20 -26.19 5.03
CA GLY A 629 -0.60 -25.57 6.09
C GLY A 629 0.12 -25.52 7.43
N GLN A 630 0.86 -26.56 7.81
CA GLN A 630 1.66 -26.57 9.05
C GLN A 630 2.83 -25.57 8.98
N ILE A 631 3.50 -25.47 7.83
CA ILE A 631 4.57 -24.47 7.60
C ILE A 631 4.03 -23.05 7.77
N LEU A 632 2.85 -22.78 7.23
CA LEU A 632 2.19 -21.46 7.33
C LEU A 632 1.71 -21.15 8.76
N GLU A 633 1.19 -22.14 9.50
CA GLU A 633 0.84 -21.98 10.92
C GLU A 633 2.08 -21.63 11.76
N GLN A 634 3.21 -22.28 11.51
CA GLN A 634 4.46 -21.97 12.18
C GLN A 634 4.97 -20.55 11.83
N ALA A 635 4.88 -20.17 10.55
CA ALA A 635 5.26 -18.82 10.11
C ALA A 635 4.36 -17.75 10.75
N ARG A 636 3.06 -18.00 10.86
CA ARG A 636 2.11 -17.15 11.57
C ARG A 636 2.45 -17.06 13.08
N GLY A 637 2.71 -18.18 13.74
CA GLY A 637 3.10 -18.19 15.15
C GLY A 637 4.36 -17.37 15.43
N ARG A 638 5.37 -17.45 14.55
CA ARG A 638 6.57 -16.61 14.60
C ARG A 638 6.23 -15.13 14.43
N TYR A 639 5.39 -14.78 13.47
CA TYR A 639 4.93 -13.40 13.26
C TYR A 639 4.19 -12.86 14.49
N GLU A 640 3.25 -13.62 15.06
CA GLU A 640 2.50 -13.21 16.27
C GLU A 640 3.43 -13.00 17.48
N GLN A 641 4.48 -13.79 17.60
CA GLN A 641 5.50 -13.61 18.64
C GLN A 641 6.30 -12.31 18.43
N VAL A 642 6.73 -12.04 17.20
CA VAL A 642 7.41 -10.78 16.85
C VAL A 642 6.46 -9.59 17.06
N ARG A 643 5.21 -9.70 16.68
CA ARG A 643 4.18 -8.68 16.92
C ARG A 643 4.01 -8.38 18.43
N ARG A 644 3.89 -9.42 19.27
CA ARG A 644 3.82 -9.25 20.74
C ARG A 644 5.06 -8.59 21.31
N ASN A 645 6.23 -8.97 20.84
CA ASN A 645 7.48 -8.35 21.26
C ASN A 645 7.56 -6.88 20.84
N ASN A 646 7.08 -6.56 19.61
CA ASN A 646 7.01 -5.18 19.12
C ASN A 646 5.99 -4.33 19.88
N LEU A 647 4.82 -4.90 20.27
CA LEU A 647 3.82 -4.21 21.11
C LEU A 647 4.39 -3.87 22.49
N ARG A 648 5.06 -4.82 23.16
CA ARG A 648 5.73 -4.57 24.45
C ARG A 648 6.82 -3.50 24.36
N LEU A 649 7.49 -3.45 23.22
CA LEU A 649 8.51 -2.46 22.95
C LEU A 649 7.89 -1.07 22.66
N ASP A 650 6.72 -1.02 22.00
CA ASP A 650 5.96 0.23 21.76
C ASP A 650 5.37 0.79 23.07
N GLU A 651 4.82 -0.09 23.94
CA GLU A 651 4.33 0.29 25.27
C GLU A 651 5.43 0.87 26.17
N ALA A 652 6.66 0.36 26.04
CA ALA A 652 7.80 0.89 26.80
C ALA A 652 8.33 2.24 26.27
N LEU A 653 7.86 2.71 25.09
CA LEU A 653 8.20 4.02 24.53
C LEU A 653 7.13 5.08 24.79
N ASP A 654 5.88 4.66 25.00
CA ASP A 654 4.76 5.55 25.35
C ASP A 654 4.81 5.93 26.85
N GLN A 655 5.71 5.28 27.66
CA GLN A 655 6.06 5.64 29.04
C GLN A 655 7.37 6.47 29.09
#